data_4a649869aa5b5d01e33608612f914511
#
_entry.id   4a649869aa5b5d01e33608612f914511
#
_cell.length_a   1.000
_cell.length_b   1.000
_cell.length_c   1.000
_cell.angle_alpha   90.00
_cell.angle_beta   90.00
_cell.angle_gamma   90.00
#
_symmetry.space_group_name_H-M   'P 1'
#
loop_
_entity.id
_entity.type
_entity.pdbx_description
1 polymer ?
#
loop_
_entity_poly.entity_id
_entity_poly.type
_entity_poly.pdbx_seq_one_letter_code
_entity_poly.pdbx_strand_id
1 'polypeptide(L)'
;MLEHMVAAHGTGRRRDGRARGSCRRLPRGAAAALDAAMWAIGAAAGARLGVDGGPEDGGPATAAVVLAAGLYAVVRAMAFTGRPRFATIDEIPRLLLADVLVTAALVSAPPVLVGAPVPVESAVVAGALALVLHLTARWVFRRLAERGRPGRRRPRRTVVLGAGFAGAQAIRLMREDPGSAFQPVAVLDDDPATHHRSVRDVRVAGPWKALGRVARTTRAEAVLLASAADPERVDGAVRRARALGLEVRVMPSSAEVAGTVPARRPGVSPVRGTQVFRPLEMTDLLGQRAIETDAEAIAAYLTGERVLVTGAGGSLGSRLCREIARYEPERLTMVDRDESALLRVQLSVDGEPAPDSPDLVLGDLRAPGFVDTLFEEARPTIVFHAAGLSRLAPADRFPSEAFLTNVVATRDLLLAASAYGVSRFINISTDGAARPEDVLDCSERIAERLTSALGEHLGGDRRFISVRFGAVLDPHSPLLRALASQVERGLPATIMDPRMRRFFTSAEQACQLVLQAGAMGLNGKALVLDMGRPHNIEQVARRFADLRGYPEARVTCPRTVPERVPEHVAGAACEQTLHPLISQTAVPPAPMSVLGAIDDLCEHVYRDLPDAVVRRWLVLTATAPGHAPRSMPSAA
;
A
#
# COMPACT_ATOMS: atom_id res chain seq x y z
N MET A 1 34.93 4.13 37.87
CA MET A 1 34.97 5.60 37.89
C MET A 1 34.18 6.18 36.71
N LEU A 2 33.09 5.53 36.31
CA LEU A 2 32.18 5.93 35.23
C LEU A 2 30.71 5.75 35.62
N GLU A 3 30.41 5.47 36.91
CA GLU A 3 29.04 5.29 37.44
C GLU A 3 28.51 6.51 38.22
N HIS A 4 29.21 7.64 38.25
CA HIS A 4 28.82 8.80 39.06
C HIS A 4 28.57 10.11 38.28
N MET A 5 28.30 10.06 36.98
CA MET A 5 28.07 11.28 36.19
C MET A 5 26.70 11.38 35.48
N VAL A 6 25.67 10.66 35.92
CA VAL A 6 24.29 10.80 35.37
C VAL A 6 23.25 11.03 36.49
N ALA A 7 23.57 11.85 37.48
CA ALA A 7 22.60 12.26 38.49
C ALA A 7 22.78 13.73 38.83
N ALA A 8 22.41 14.63 37.95
CA ALA A 8 21.99 16.01 38.25
C ALA A 8 21.69 16.78 36.98
N HIS A 9 20.45 16.76 36.52
CA HIS A 9 19.81 17.93 35.90
C HIS A 9 18.32 17.69 35.68
N GLY A 10 17.52 18.41 36.44
CA GLY A 10 16.35 19.04 35.89
C GLY A 10 15.00 18.35 36.11
N THR A 11 14.49 18.36 37.35
CA THR A 11 13.05 18.23 37.59
C THR A 11 12.28 19.41 36.99
N GLY A 12 11.99 19.31 35.69
CA GLY A 12 11.03 20.14 35.01
C GLY A 12 9.77 19.30 34.70
N ARG A 13 8.86 19.17 35.68
CA ARG A 13 7.50 18.69 35.46
C ARG A 13 6.79 19.60 34.47
N ARG A 14 6.95 19.38 33.17
CA ARG A 14 5.96 19.78 32.17
C ARG A 14 4.75 18.86 32.31
N ARG A 15 3.70 19.37 32.91
CA ARG A 15 2.34 18.84 32.81
C ARG A 15 1.94 18.91 31.33
N ASP A 16 2.28 17.89 30.54
CA ASP A 16 1.60 17.62 29.29
C ASP A 16 0.18 17.18 29.64
N GLY A 17 -0.67 18.16 29.71
CA GLY A 17 -2.11 17.99 29.69
C GLY A 17 -2.51 17.41 28.34
N ARG A 18 -2.29 16.11 28.13
CA ARG A 18 -3.04 15.34 27.13
C ARG A 18 -4.50 15.36 27.56
N ALA A 19 -5.19 16.43 27.19
CA ALA A 19 -6.64 16.43 27.10
C ALA A 19 -7.00 15.33 26.08
N ARG A 20 -7.09 14.10 26.56
CA ARG A 20 -7.86 13.04 25.89
C ARG A 20 -9.26 13.62 25.74
N GLY A 21 -9.57 14.14 24.55
CA GLY A 21 -10.92 14.46 24.15
C GLY A 21 -11.76 13.20 24.28
N SER A 22 -12.23 12.93 25.48
CA SER A 22 -13.27 11.95 25.73
C SER A 22 -14.47 12.44 24.97
N CYS A 23 -14.74 11.89 23.80
CA CYS A 23 -16.08 11.85 23.24
C CYS A 23 -16.96 11.40 24.41
N ARG A 24 -17.75 12.30 25.02
CA ARG A 24 -18.68 11.97 26.10
C ARG A 24 -19.62 10.89 25.54
N ARG A 25 -19.26 9.63 25.78
CA ARG A 25 -20.13 8.50 25.51
C ARG A 25 -21.21 8.61 26.58
N LEU A 26 -22.44 8.85 26.18
CA LEU A 26 -23.57 8.71 27.08
C LEU A 26 -23.47 7.31 27.71
N PRO A 27 -23.53 7.17 29.04
CA PRO A 27 -23.57 5.87 29.71
C PRO A 27 -24.73 5.06 29.13
N ARG A 28 -24.59 3.73 29.06
CA ARG A 28 -25.59 2.83 28.44
C ARG A 28 -27.01 3.06 28.93
N GLY A 29 -27.20 3.51 30.16
CA GLY A 29 -28.49 3.86 30.73
C GLY A 29 -29.05 5.22 30.33
N ALA A 30 -28.21 6.21 30.02
CA ALA A 30 -28.68 7.58 29.75
C ALA A 30 -29.47 7.70 28.44
N ALA A 31 -29.12 6.92 27.43
CA ALA A 31 -29.85 6.88 26.16
C ALA A 31 -31.22 6.22 26.31
N ALA A 32 -31.31 5.15 27.08
CA ALA A 32 -32.58 4.49 27.38
C ALA A 32 -33.47 5.37 28.26
N ALA A 33 -32.90 6.05 29.23
CA ALA A 33 -33.63 7.00 30.06
C ALA A 33 -34.18 8.19 29.27
N LEU A 34 -33.43 8.71 28.30
CA LEU A 34 -33.88 9.79 27.44
C LEU A 34 -35.04 9.36 26.54
N ASP A 35 -34.94 8.17 25.94
CA ASP A 35 -36.03 7.63 25.09
C ASP A 35 -37.29 7.31 25.92
N ALA A 36 -37.17 6.76 27.12
CA ALA A 36 -38.25 6.55 28.06
C ALA A 36 -38.92 7.86 28.47
N ALA A 37 -38.16 8.91 28.71
CA ALA A 37 -38.68 10.25 29.03
C ALA A 37 -39.51 10.84 27.86
N MET A 38 -39.09 10.59 26.62
CA MET A 38 -39.86 11.03 25.44
C MET A 38 -41.21 10.32 25.33
N TRP A 39 -41.29 9.04 25.67
CA TRP A 39 -42.53 8.30 25.78
C TRP A 39 -43.40 8.83 26.95
N ALA A 40 -42.80 9.15 28.09
CA ALA A 40 -43.50 9.74 29.20
C ALA A 40 -44.15 11.08 28.81
N ILE A 41 -43.41 11.95 28.11
CA ILE A 41 -43.94 13.23 27.60
C ILE A 41 -45.06 13.01 26.61
N GLY A 42 -44.89 12.07 25.62
CA GLY A 42 -45.93 11.73 24.65
C GLY A 42 -47.20 11.21 25.30
N ALA A 43 -47.06 10.30 26.26
CA ALA A 43 -48.19 9.74 27.00
C ALA A 43 -48.94 10.77 27.85
N ALA A 44 -48.19 11.67 28.53
CA ALA A 44 -48.79 12.76 29.29
C ALA A 44 -49.55 13.77 28.42
N ALA A 45 -49.04 14.06 27.22
CA ALA A 45 -49.74 14.91 26.24
C ALA A 45 -50.98 14.24 25.68
N GLY A 46 -50.86 12.95 25.30
CA GLY A 46 -51.99 12.17 24.82
C GLY A 46 -53.13 12.04 25.84
N ALA A 47 -52.79 11.86 27.11
CA ALA A 47 -53.78 11.81 28.18
C ALA A 47 -54.53 13.14 28.38
N ARG A 48 -53.87 14.29 28.13
CA ARG A 48 -54.51 15.62 28.24
C ARG A 48 -55.37 15.99 27.05
N LEU A 49 -55.03 15.47 25.86
CA LEU A 49 -55.76 15.78 24.63
C LEU A 49 -57.00 14.89 24.39
N GLY A 50 -57.07 13.75 25.09
CA GLY A 50 -58.09 12.72 24.87
C GLY A 50 -59.18 12.64 25.99
N VAL A 51 -59.23 13.53 26.98
CA VAL A 51 -60.19 13.42 28.09
C VAL A 51 -61.08 14.65 28.19
N ASP A 52 -62.37 14.48 27.92
CA ASP A 52 -63.48 15.39 28.31
C ASP A 52 -63.82 15.29 29.83
N GLY A 53 -62.86 14.86 30.64
CA GLY A 53 -63.00 14.68 32.11
C GLY A 53 -62.24 15.73 32.90
N GLY A 54 -62.90 16.29 33.93
CA GLY A 54 -62.40 17.39 34.77
C GLY A 54 -61.07 17.10 35.49
N PRO A 55 -60.44 18.12 36.11
CA PRO A 55 -59.07 18.08 36.60
C PRO A 55 -58.83 17.22 37.85
N GLU A 56 -59.78 16.45 38.33
CA GLU A 56 -59.64 15.71 39.60
C GLU A 56 -59.19 14.24 39.47
N ASP A 57 -59.14 13.64 38.25
CA ASP A 57 -58.77 12.24 38.07
C ASP A 57 -57.36 12.04 37.49
N GLY A 58 -56.33 12.60 38.09
CA GLY A 58 -54.95 12.48 37.66
C GLY A 58 -54.30 11.06 37.83
N GLY A 59 -54.97 10.16 38.54
CA GLY A 59 -54.43 8.80 38.84
C GLY A 59 -54.29 7.88 37.62
N PRO A 60 -55.31 7.70 36.77
CA PRO A 60 -55.25 6.82 35.62
C PRO A 60 -54.22 7.28 34.55
N ALA A 61 -54.10 8.59 34.35
CA ALA A 61 -53.16 9.16 33.38
C ALA A 61 -51.71 8.96 33.81
N THR A 62 -51.41 9.09 35.09
CA THR A 62 -50.05 8.84 35.60
C THR A 62 -49.66 7.35 35.51
N ALA A 63 -50.57 6.44 35.77
CA ALA A 63 -50.34 5.00 35.62
C ALA A 63 -50.05 4.61 34.15
N ALA A 64 -50.79 5.15 33.18
CA ALA A 64 -50.54 4.95 31.76
C ALA A 64 -49.18 5.48 31.32
N VAL A 65 -48.75 6.64 31.80
CA VAL A 65 -47.42 7.24 31.53
C VAL A 65 -46.28 6.35 32.04
N VAL A 66 -46.42 5.85 33.29
CA VAL A 66 -45.39 4.98 33.89
C VAL A 66 -45.34 3.63 33.16
N LEU A 67 -46.49 3.05 32.81
CA LEU A 67 -46.56 1.80 32.07
C LEU A 67 -45.92 1.95 30.69
N ALA A 68 -46.22 3.02 29.94
CA ALA A 68 -45.66 3.28 28.60
C ALA A 68 -44.15 3.43 28.66
N ALA A 69 -43.64 4.22 29.59
CA ALA A 69 -42.21 4.45 29.76
C ALA A 69 -41.44 3.16 30.18
N GLY A 70 -42.03 2.40 31.11
CA GLY A 70 -41.48 1.10 31.52
C GLY A 70 -41.46 0.06 30.42
N LEU A 71 -42.57 -0.08 29.69
CA LEU A 71 -42.69 -1.01 28.56
C LEU A 71 -41.72 -0.64 27.43
N TYR A 72 -41.58 0.64 27.11
CA TYR A 72 -40.61 1.09 26.13
C TYR A 72 -39.16 0.78 26.56
N ALA A 73 -38.85 0.97 27.81
CA ALA A 73 -37.51 0.62 28.33
C ALA A 73 -37.22 -0.89 28.18
N VAL A 74 -38.20 -1.77 28.42
CA VAL A 74 -38.05 -3.22 28.24
C VAL A 74 -37.92 -3.58 26.77
N VAL A 75 -38.81 -3.10 25.90
CA VAL A 75 -38.73 -3.36 24.45
C VAL A 75 -37.42 -2.89 23.87
N ARG A 76 -36.95 -1.73 24.30
CA ARG A 76 -35.63 -1.22 23.92
C ARG A 76 -34.48 -2.12 24.38
N ALA A 77 -34.50 -2.57 25.62
CA ALA A 77 -33.47 -3.47 26.14
C ALA A 77 -33.39 -4.79 25.36
N MET A 78 -34.54 -5.31 24.91
CA MET A 78 -34.63 -6.54 24.10
C MET A 78 -34.23 -6.30 22.64
N ALA A 79 -34.65 -5.20 22.04
CA ALA A 79 -34.43 -4.91 20.61
C ALA A 79 -33.02 -4.39 20.30
N PHE A 80 -32.31 -3.82 21.27
CA PHE A 80 -31.02 -3.16 21.08
C PHE A 80 -29.92 -3.78 21.96
N THR A 81 -29.57 -5.01 21.69
CA THR A 81 -28.48 -5.75 22.40
C THR A 81 -27.07 -5.26 22.03
N GLY A 82 -26.91 -4.37 21.04
CA GLY A 82 -25.66 -3.82 20.57
C GLY A 82 -25.28 -2.47 21.22
N ARG A 83 -24.02 -2.03 21.06
CA ARG A 83 -23.57 -0.69 21.47
C ARG A 83 -24.37 0.38 20.74
N PRO A 84 -25.17 1.23 21.41
CA PRO A 84 -25.98 2.24 20.74
C PRO A 84 -25.06 3.26 20.05
N ARG A 85 -24.99 3.21 18.73
CA ARG A 85 -24.49 4.31 17.92
C ARG A 85 -25.70 5.20 17.63
N PHE A 86 -25.86 6.27 18.42
CA PHE A 86 -26.87 7.27 18.15
C PHE A 86 -26.72 7.78 16.71
N ALA A 87 -27.79 7.63 15.91
CA ALA A 87 -27.99 8.23 14.59
C ALA A 87 -27.55 7.45 13.35
N THR A 88 -27.84 6.15 13.26
CA THR A 88 -27.84 5.48 11.95
C THR A 88 -29.27 5.38 11.40
N ILE A 89 -29.44 5.58 10.09
CA ILE A 89 -30.71 5.41 9.37
C ILE A 89 -31.27 3.99 9.58
N ASP A 90 -30.38 3.01 9.79
CA ASP A 90 -30.72 1.60 10.04
C ASP A 90 -31.47 1.35 11.37
N GLU A 91 -31.49 2.32 12.27
CA GLU A 91 -32.22 2.21 13.56
C GLU A 91 -33.69 2.68 13.45
N ILE A 92 -34.03 3.44 12.39
CA ILE A 92 -35.39 4.00 12.23
C ILE A 92 -36.47 2.89 12.16
N PRO A 93 -36.31 1.81 11.40
CA PRO A 93 -37.33 0.74 11.36
C PRO A 93 -37.56 0.07 12.73
N ARG A 94 -36.46 -0.08 13.53
CA ARG A 94 -36.56 -0.67 14.87
C ARG A 94 -37.24 0.25 15.88
N LEU A 95 -37.04 1.56 15.74
CA LEU A 95 -37.74 2.55 16.56
C LEU A 95 -39.24 2.60 16.24
N LEU A 96 -39.59 2.62 14.95
CA LEU A 96 -40.96 2.53 14.49
C LEU A 96 -41.65 1.28 15.06
N LEU A 97 -40.98 0.12 14.97
CA LEU A 97 -41.51 -1.12 15.51
C LEU A 97 -41.72 -1.03 17.03
N ALA A 98 -40.76 -0.47 17.76
CA ALA A 98 -40.87 -0.31 19.20
C ALA A 98 -42.00 0.63 19.59
N ASP A 99 -42.18 1.76 18.88
CA ASP A 99 -43.25 2.71 19.11
C ASP A 99 -44.64 2.10 18.81
N VAL A 100 -44.77 1.32 17.72
CA VAL A 100 -45.99 0.60 17.40
C VAL A 100 -46.35 -0.44 18.46
N LEU A 101 -45.36 -1.23 18.92
CA LEU A 101 -45.60 -2.26 19.95
C LEU A 101 -46.02 -1.66 21.29
N VAL A 102 -45.42 -0.53 21.70
CA VAL A 102 -45.78 0.15 22.94
C VAL A 102 -47.19 0.77 22.82
N THR A 103 -47.51 1.38 21.67
CA THR A 103 -48.86 1.94 21.42
C THR A 103 -49.93 0.85 21.46
N ALA A 104 -49.66 -0.28 20.78
CA ALA A 104 -50.60 -1.43 20.80
C ALA A 104 -50.80 -2.01 22.21
N ALA A 105 -49.70 -2.11 22.97
CA ALA A 105 -49.76 -2.60 24.36
C ALA A 105 -50.52 -1.66 25.29
N LEU A 106 -50.44 -0.34 25.10
CA LEU A 106 -51.23 0.65 25.84
C LEU A 106 -52.74 0.52 25.55
N VAL A 107 -53.11 0.34 24.29
CA VAL A 107 -54.50 0.13 23.88
C VAL A 107 -55.07 -1.17 24.44
N SER A 108 -54.23 -2.21 24.53
CA SER A 108 -54.62 -3.54 25.02
C SER A 108 -54.49 -3.71 26.54
N ALA A 109 -54.00 -2.68 27.27
CA ALA A 109 -53.75 -2.79 28.69
C ALA A 109 -55.07 -3.01 29.48
N PRO A 110 -55.12 -4.02 30.38
CA PRO A 110 -56.32 -4.25 31.19
C PRO A 110 -56.60 -3.05 32.12
N PRO A 111 -57.87 -2.65 32.31
CA PRO A 111 -58.23 -1.55 33.18
C PRO A 111 -57.74 -1.65 34.63
N VAL A 112 -57.45 -2.86 35.09
CA VAL A 112 -56.90 -3.16 36.40
C VAL A 112 -55.47 -2.60 36.58
N LEU A 113 -54.69 -2.47 35.47
CA LEU A 113 -53.32 -1.95 35.51
C LEU A 113 -53.25 -0.42 35.35
N VAL A 114 -54.23 0.17 34.68
CA VAL A 114 -54.21 1.60 34.32
C VAL A 114 -55.32 2.40 35.07
N GLY A 115 -56.21 1.70 35.75
CA GLY A 115 -57.33 2.30 36.52
C GLY A 115 -58.57 2.66 35.65
N ALA A 116 -58.39 2.78 34.33
CA ALA A 116 -59.45 3.01 33.35
C ALA A 116 -58.98 2.57 31.95
N PRO A 117 -59.86 2.23 30.99
CA PRO A 117 -59.49 1.93 29.63
C PRO A 117 -58.85 3.16 28.97
N VAL A 118 -57.66 2.97 28.36
CA VAL A 118 -57.00 4.04 27.58
C VAL A 118 -57.71 4.23 26.24
N PRO A 119 -58.24 5.43 25.94
CA PRO A 119 -58.86 5.66 24.61
C PRO A 119 -57.84 5.46 23.51
N VAL A 120 -58.25 4.77 22.42
CA VAL A 120 -57.38 4.48 21.28
C VAL A 120 -56.75 5.75 20.71
N GLU A 121 -57.55 6.81 20.61
CA GLU A 121 -57.12 8.12 20.11
C GLU A 121 -55.97 8.70 20.94
N SER A 122 -56.08 8.65 22.26
CA SER A 122 -55.04 9.13 23.19
C SER A 122 -53.75 8.31 23.06
N ALA A 123 -53.83 7.00 22.90
CA ALA A 123 -52.67 6.12 22.74
C ALA A 123 -51.98 6.37 21.39
N VAL A 124 -52.74 6.57 20.31
CA VAL A 124 -52.18 6.89 18.99
C VAL A 124 -51.49 8.26 18.98
N VAL A 125 -52.12 9.28 19.58
CA VAL A 125 -51.50 10.62 19.71
C VAL A 125 -50.22 10.55 20.53
N ALA A 126 -50.20 9.80 21.62
CA ALA A 126 -49.02 9.59 22.46
C ALA A 126 -47.87 8.95 21.68
N GLY A 127 -48.16 7.87 20.92
CA GLY A 127 -47.16 7.18 20.10
C GLY A 127 -46.63 8.05 18.98
N ALA A 128 -47.51 8.77 18.26
CA ALA A 128 -47.09 9.68 17.20
C ALA A 128 -46.18 10.81 17.73
N LEU A 129 -46.52 11.40 18.89
CA LEU A 129 -45.72 12.45 19.52
C LEU A 129 -44.36 11.91 20.03
N ALA A 130 -44.36 10.73 20.65
CA ALA A 130 -43.15 10.05 21.07
C ALA A 130 -42.18 9.79 19.90
N LEU A 131 -42.71 9.32 18.78
CA LEU A 131 -41.94 9.09 17.55
C LEU A 131 -41.29 10.39 17.03
N VAL A 132 -42.07 11.48 16.93
CA VAL A 132 -41.56 12.78 16.50
C VAL A 132 -40.45 13.28 17.44
N LEU A 133 -40.63 13.13 18.75
CA LEU A 133 -39.62 13.49 19.73
C LEU A 133 -38.34 12.64 19.59
N HIS A 134 -38.48 11.34 19.38
CA HIS A 134 -37.35 10.44 19.13
C HIS A 134 -36.55 10.83 17.87
N LEU A 135 -37.24 11.09 16.75
CA LEU A 135 -36.60 11.49 15.51
C LEU A 135 -35.90 12.86 15.64
N THR A 136 -36.58 13.82 16.29
CA THR A 136 -36.07 15.17 16.51
C THR A 136 -34.84 15.15 17.42
N ALA A 137 -34.88 14.40 18.53
CA ALA A 137 -33.74 14.29 19.44
C ALA A 137 -32.52 13.65 18.74
N ARG A 138 -32.73 12.63 17.92
CA ARG A 138 -31.66 12.02 17.13
C ARG A 138 -31.08 12.99 16.11
N TRP A 139 -31.92 13.77 15.44
CA TRP A 139 -31.49 14.80 14.51
C TRP A 139 -30.67 15.89 15.21
N VAL A 140 -31.14 16.39 16.36
CA VAL A 140 -30.43 17.40 17.18
C VAL A 140 -29.10 16.83 17.68
N PHE A 141 -29.10 15.62 18.23
CA PHE A 141 -27.90 14.97 18.72
C PHE A 141 -26.87 14.78 17.60
N ARG A 142 -27.31 14.37 16.42
CA ARG A 142 -26.44 14.25 15.23
C ARG A 142 -25.85 15.61 14.86
N ARG A 143 -26.65 16.67 14.82
CA ARG A 143 -26.20 18.03 14.54
C ARG A 143 -25.19 18.55 15.58
N LEU A 144 -25.42 18.26 16.85
CA LEU A 144 -24.52 18.63 17.94
C LEU A 144 -23.24 17.81 17.93
N ALA A 145 -23.32 16.51 17.65
CA ALA A 145 -22.17 15.62 17.49
C ALA A 145 -21.31 16.01 16.27
N GLU A 146 -21.94 16.47 15.20
CA GLU A 146 -21.26 17.03 14.03
C GLU A 146 -20.56 18.37 14.35
N ARG A 147 -21.13 19.21 15.22
CA ARG A 147 -20.57 20.50 15.64
C ARG A 147 -19.54 20.38 16.77
N GLY A 148 -19.64 19.36 17.60
CA GLY A 148 -18.90 19.24 18.87
C GLY A 148 -17.57 18.48 18.81
N ARG A 149 -16.96 18.25 17.65
CA ARG A 149 -15.62 17.67 17.55
C ARG A 149 -14.56 18.77 17.54
N PRO A 150 -13.92 19.10 18.70
CA PRO A 150 -12.84 20.06 18.74
C PRO A 150 -11.64 19.48 17.99
N GLY A 151 -11.06 20.25 17.06
CA GLY A 151 -9.86 19.87 16.31
C GLY A 151 -10.05 19.48 14.85
N ARG A 152 -11.25 19.55 14.29
CA ARG A 152 -11.46 19.35 12.86
C ARG A 152 -10.92 20.56 12.08
N ARG A 153 -9.79 20.37 11.42
CA ARG A 153 -9.40 21.27 10.32
C ARG A 153 -10.56 21.28 9.32
N ARG A 154 -10.93 22.46 8.82
CA ARG A 154 -11.93 22.56 7.73
C ARG A 154 -11.50 21.65 6.59
N PRO A 155 -12.40 20.80 6.05
CA PRO A 155 -12.04 19.96 4.92
C PRO A 155 -11.61 20.85 3.75
N ARG A 156 -10.49 20.50 3.13
CA ARG A 156 -9.93 21.24 2.00
C ARG A 156 -10.83 21.10 0.79
N ARG A 157 -11.18 22.21 0.20
CA ARG A 157 -11.99 22.26 -1.03
C ARG A 157 -11.19 21.66 -2.18
N THR A 158 -11.64 20.56 -2.76
CA THR A 158 -10.87 19.72 -3.67
C THR A 158 -11.52 19.63 -5.04
N VAL A 159 -10.76 19.92 -6.09
CA VAL A 159 -11.14 19.63 -7.48
C VAL A 159 -10.67 18.22 -7.83
N VAL A 160 -11.57 17.41 -8.38
CA VAL A 160 -11.26 16.04 -8.82
C VAL A 160 -10.99 16.03 -10.31
N LEU A 161 -9.86 15.48 -10.74
CA LEU A 161 -9.50 15.28 -12.14
C LEU A 161 -9.82 13.85 -12.58
N GLY A 162 -10.80 13.71 -13.45
CA GLY A 162 -11.37 12.45 -13.94
C GLY A 162 -12.81 12.22 -13.44
N ALA A 163 -13.75 12.10 -14.37
CA ALA A 163 -15.18 11.85 -14.12
C ALA A 163 -15.55 10.36 -14.18
N GLY A 164 -14.57 9.48 -14.47
CA GLY A 164 -14.76 8.04 -14.57
C GLY A 164 -15.01 7.35 -13.23
N PHE A 165 -14.90 6.02 -13.22
CA PHE A 165 -15.15 5.18 -12.03
C PHE A 165 -14.32 5.60 -10.81
N ALA A 166 -13.02 5.82 -10.97
CA ALA A 166 -12.14 6.23 -9.88
C ALA A 166 -12.52 7.61 -9.31
N GLY A 167 -12.92 8.57 -10.15
CA GLY A 167 -13.43 9.88 -9.71
C GLY A 167 -14.72 9.78 -8.92
N ALA A 168 -15.66 8.94 -9.38
CA ALA A 168 -16.90 8.69 -8.66
C ALA A 168 -16.67 8.02 -7.30
N GLN A 169 -15.71 7.10 -7.22
CA GLN A 169 -15.32 6.45 -5.97
C GLN A 169 -14.61 7.42 -5.03
N ALA A 170 -13.72 8.28 -5.53
CA ALA A 170 -13.06 9.31 -4.75
C ALA A 170 -14.06 10.28 -4.10
N ILE A 171 -15.04 10.76 -4.88
CA ILE A 171 -16.10 11.64 -4.38
C ILE A 171 -16.94 10.93 -3.32
N ARG A 172 -17.23 9.64 -3.52
CA ARG A 172 -17.93 8.81 -2.54
C ARG A 172 -17.18 8.77 -1.21
N LEU A 173 -15.90 8.43 -1.26
CA LEU A 173 -15.05 8.35 -0.06
C LEU A 173 -14.96 9.70 0.68
N MET A 174 -14.83 10.82 -0.05
CA MET A 174 -14.82 12.15 0.55
C MET A 174 -16.13 12.50 1.25
N ARG A 175 -17.28 12.02 0.74
CA ARG A 175 -18.61 12.35 1.28
C ARG A 175 -19.07 11.41 2.37
N GLU A 176 -18.80 10.11 2.24
CA GLU A 176 -19.23 9.08 3.19
C GLU A 176 -18.36 9.06 4.45
N ASP A 177 -17.11 9.53 4.40
CA ASP A 177 -16.27 9.67 5.58
C ASP A 177 -16.50 11.04 6.26
N PRO A 178 -17.22 11.06 7.39
CA PRO A 178 -17.41 12.29 8.15
C PRO A 178 -16.09 12.88 8.67
N GLY A 179 -14.99 12.12 8.63
CA GLY A 179 -13.63 12.51 9.02
C GLY A 179 -12.76 13.00 7.88
N SER A 180 -13.26 12.98 6.63
CA SER A 180 -12.47 13.36 5.46
C SER A 180 -11.85 14.75 5.58
N ALA A 181 -10.55 14.83 5.28
CA ALA A 181 -9.83 16.09 5.19
C ALA A 181 -10.12 16.85 3.89
N PHE A 182 -10.87 16.23 2.95
CA PHE A 182 -11.12 16.74 1.62
C PHE A 182 -12.61 16.84 1.35
N GLN A 183 -13.04 17.92 0.65
CA GLN A 183 -14.43 18.16 0.23
C GLN A 183 -14.45 18.37 -1.29
N PRO A 184 -15.15 17.51 -2.06
CA PRO A 184 -15.22 17.68 -3.50
C PRO A 184 -16.10 18.90 -3.86
N VAL A 185 -15.55 19.81 -4.68
CA VAL A 185 -16.25 21.06 -5.08
C VAL A 185 -16.51 21.15 -6.57
N ALA A 186 -15.72 20.45 -7.40
CA ALA A 186 -15.89 20.35 -8.84
C ALA A 186 -15.18 19.12 -9.38
N VAL A 187 -15.60 18.64 -10.53
CA VAL A 187 -14.90 17.63 -11.33
C VAL A 187 -14.46 18.26 -12.64
N LEU A 188 -13.28 17.87 -13.12
CA LEU A 188 -12.79 18.22 -14.46
C LEU A 188 -12.49 16.93 -15.22
N ASP A 189 -12.91 16.89 -16.48
CA ASP A 189 -12.64 15.76 -17.38
C ASP A 189 -12.44 16.27 -18.80
N ASP A 190 -11.49 15.67 -19.53
CA ASP A 190 -11.21 16.07 -20.91
C ASP A 190 -12.19 15.43 -21.91
N ASP A 191 -12.96 14.41 -21.50
CA ASP A 191 -14.03 13.82 -22.33
C ASP A 191 -15.22 14.78 -22.41
N PRO A 192 -15.52 15.34 -23.62
CA PRO A 192 -16.65 16.24 -23.80
C PRO A 192 -18.01 15.62 -23.45
N ALA A 193 -18.13 14.28 -23.55
CA ALA A 193 -19.37 13.58 -23.24
C ALA A 193 -19.73 13.62 -21.74
N THR A 194 -18.78 13.91 -20.88
CA THR A 194 -18.98 14.06 -19.43
C THR A 194 -19.36 15.49 -19.03
N HIS A 195 -19.12 16.46 -19.90
CA HIS A 195 -19.41 17.86 -19.62
C HIS A 195 -20.92 18.05 -19.41
N HIS A 196 -21.29 18.98 -18.55
CA HIS A 196 -22.67 19.26 -18.12
C HIS A 196 -23.34 18.16 -17.29
N ARG A 197 -22.66 17.05 -17.02
CA ARG A 197 -23.13 16.01 -16.09
C ARG A 197 -22.65 16.29 -14.66
N SER A 198 -23.24 15.59 -13.74
CA SER A 198 -22.79 15.55 -12.34
C SER A 198 -22.36 14.13 -11.99
N VAL A 199 -21.22 14.02 -11.31
CA VAL A 199 -20.72 12.78 -10.73
C VAL A 199 -21.06 12.82 -9.25
N ARG A 200 -21.98 12.00 -8.80
CA ARG A 200 -22.46 12.00 -7.39
C ARG A 200 -22.74 13.42 -6.86
N ASP A 201 -23.58 14.16 -7.59
CA ASP A 201 -23.98 15.56 -7.32
C ASP A 201 -22.82 16.59 -7.29
N VAL A 202 -21.65 16.26 -7.83
CA VAL A 202 -20.58 17.22 -8.07
C VAL A 202 -20.50 17.48 -9.58
N ARG A 203 -20.65 18.76 -9.96
CA ARG A 203 -20.70 19.16 -11.37
C ARG A 203 -19.36 18.95 -12.07
N VAL A 204 -19.39 18.43 -13.30
CA VAL A 204 -18.24 18.44 -14.22
C VAL A 204 -18.17 19.84 -14.84
N ALA A 205 -17.12 20.59 -14.48
CA ALA A 205 -16.99 22.01 -14.80
C ALA A 205 -16.20 22.28 -16.08
N GLY A 206 -15.76 21.24 -16.80
CA GLY A 206 -15.07 21.33 -18.08
C GLY A 206 -13.77 20.52 -18.12
N PRO A 207 -12.90 20.77 -19.11
CA PRO A 207 -11.65 20.06 -19.31
C PRO A 207 -10.59 20.42 -18.27
N TRP A 208 -9.55 19.59 -18.13
CA TRP A 208 -8.43 19.81 -17.19
C TRP A 208 -7.73 21.15 -17.38
N LYS A 209 -7.74 21.70 -18.61
CA LYS A 209 -7.21 23.03 -18.90
C LYS A 209 -7.94 24.14 -18.13
N ALA A 210 -9.18 23.92 -17.72
CA ALA A 210 -9.97 24.88 -16.95
C ALA A 210 -9.62 24.92 -15.46
N LEU A 211 -8.66 24.10 -14.97
CA LEU A 211 -8.28 24.00 -13.57
C LEU A 211 -8.07 25.38 -12.91
N GLY A 212 -7.32 26.28 -13.55
CA GLY A 212 -7.03 27.60 -12.98
C GLY A 212 -8.26 28.46 -12.74
N ARG A 213 -9.24 28.43 -13.66
CA ARG A 213 -10.51 29.13 -13.52
C ARG A 213 -11.37 28.50 -12.42
N VAL A 214 -11.52 27.16 -12.48
CA VAL A 214 -12.38 26.43 -11.54
C VAL A 214 -11.82 26.50 -10.13
N ALA A 215 -10.51 26.38 -9.93
CA ALA A 215 -9.89 26.52 -8.62
C ALA A 215 -10.17 27.87 -7.98
N ARG A 216 -10.06 28.97 -8.74
CA ARG A 216 -10.37 30.32 -8.25
C ARG A 216 -11.85 30.49 -7.90
N THR A 217 -12.77 30.07 -8.78
CA THR A 217 -14.22 30.23 -8.56
C THR A 217 -14.73 29.37 -7.41
N THR A 218 -14.17 28.17 -7.23
CA THR A 218 -14.54 27.26 -6.14
C THR A 218 -13.72 27.47 -4.89
N ARG A 219 -12.70 28.34 -4.89
CA ARG A 219 -11.73 28.50 -3.80
C ARG A 219 -11.14 27.17 -3.39
N ALA A 220 -10.71 26.37 -4.37
CA ALA A 220 -10.10 25.08 -4.12
C ALA A 220 -8.73 25.25 -3.44
N GLU A 221 -8.41 24.33 -2.55
CA GLU A 221 -7.14 24.24 -1.80
C GLU A 221 -6.35 22.99 -2.21
N ALA A 222 -7.01 22.02 -2.84
CA ALA A 222 -6.40 20.77 -3.27
C ALA A 222 -6.94 20.29 -4.62
N VAL A 223 -6.15 19.46 -5.27
CA VAL A 223 -6.51 18.73 -6.50
C VAL A 223 -6.31 17.23 -6.23
N LEU A 224 -7.26 16.43 -6.62
CA LEU A 224 -7.17 14.97 -6.59
C LEU A 224 -7.12 14.42 -8.01
N LEU A 225 -6.04 13.72 -8.32
CA LEU A 225 -5.91 12.93 -9.55
C LEU A 225 -6.64 11.59 -9.35
N ALA A 226 -7.70 11.37 -10.14
CA ALA A 226 -8.52 10.18 -10.08
C ALA A 226 -8.64 9.48 -11.45
N SER A 227 -7.67 9.70 -12.34
CA SER A 227 -7.63 9.09 -13.66
C SER A 227 -6.20 8.68 -14.00
N ALA A 228 -6.04 7.49 -14.57
CA ALA A 228 -4.82 7.03 -15.22
C ALA A 228 -4.70 7.69 -16.60
N ALA A 229 -4.54 9.02 -16.62
CA ALA A 229 -4.39 9.77 -17.86
C ALA A 229 -2.97 9.68 -18.40
N ASP A 230 -2.79 10.13 -19.65
CA ASP A 230 -1.50 10.30 -20.29
C ASP A 230 -0.53 11.08 -19.37
N PRO A 231 0.71 10.62 -19.17
CA PRO A 231 1.72 11.24 -18.32
C PRO A 231 1.94 12.73 -18.58
N GLU A 232 1.92 13.15 -19.84
CA GLU A 232 2.10 14.56 -20.20
C GLU A 232 0.94 15.44 -19.72
N ARG A 233 -0.28 14.89 -19.72
CA ARG A 233 -1.47 15.57 -19.20
C ARG A 233 -1.42 15.69 -17.68
N VAL A 234 -1.04 14.60 -17.00
CA VAL A 234 -0.85 14.57 -15.54
C VAL A 234 0.19 15.61 -15.14
N ASP A 235 1.36 15.57 -15.77
CA ASP A 235 2.45 16.53 -15.51
C ASP A 235 2.01 17.99 -15.74
N GLY A 236 1.30 18.26 -16.85
CA GLY A 236 0.73 19.58 -17.13
C GLY A 236 -0.31 20.04 -16.10
N ALA A 237 -1.14 19.14 -15.58
CA ALA A 237 -2.13 19.44 -14.54
C ALA A 237 -1.45 19.69 -13.18
N VAL A 238 -0.45 18.88 -12.83
CA VAL A 238 0.35 19.02 -11.61
C VAL A 238 1.09 20.35 -11.57
N ARG A 239 1.78 20.73 -12.65
CA ARG A 239 2.45 22.04 -12.74
C ARG A 239 1.47 23.21 -12.55
N ARG A 240 0.29 23.14 -13.18
CA ARG A 240 -0.74 24.18 -13.01
C ARG A 240 -1.30 24.22 -11.58
N ALA A 241 -1.54 23.06 -10.98
CA ALA A 241 -2.02 22.98 -9.60
C ALA A 241 -1.02 23.63 -8.63
N ARG A 242 0.27 23.32 -8.78
CA ARG A 242 1.35 23.90 -7.96
C ARG A 242 1.53 25.39 -8.16
N ALA A 243 1.50 25.86 -9.41
CA ALA A 243 1.55 27.30 -9.70
C ALA A 243 0.40 28.08 -9.06
N LEU A 244 -0.70 27.40 -8.72
CA LEU A 244 -1.84 27.95 -7.99
C LEU A 244 -1.76 27.73 -6.47
N GLY A 245 -0.69 27.11 -5.96
CA GLY A 245 -0.54 26.77 -4.54
C GLY A 245 -1.46 25.65 -4.07
N LEU A 246 -2.01 24.83 -4.96
CA LEU A 246 -2.91 23.72 -4.63
C LEU A 246 -2.11 22.48 -4.19
N GLU A 247 -2.59 21.83 -3.14
CA GLU A 247 -2.07 20.52 -2.75
C GLU A 247 -2.51 19.47 -3.77
N VAL A 248 -1.57 18.64 -4.24
CA VAL A 248 -1.88 17.56 -5.19
C VAL A 248 -1.91 16.22 -4.47
N ARG A 249 -3.00 15.50 -4.65
CA ARG A 249 -3.23 14.15 -4.13
C ARG A 249 -3.61 13.21 -5.26
N VAL A 250 -3.39 11.92 -5.03
CA VAL A 250 -3.70 10.85 -5.99
C VAL A 250 -4.66 9.86 -5.35
N MET A 251 -5.63 9.40 -6.12
CA MET A 251 -6.47 8.28 -5.76
C MET A 251 -5.63 7.00 -5.88
N PRO A 252 -5.39 6.26 -4.78
CA PRO A 252 -4.63 5.02 -4.86
C PRO A 252 -5.39 3.97 -5.70
N SER A 253 -4.65 3.08 -6.33
CA SER A 253 -5.22 1.90 -6.98
C SER A 253 -5.88 0.96 -5.96
N SER A 254 -6.76 0.07 -6.42
CA SER A 254 -7.36 -0.94 -5.54
C SER A 254 -6.31 -1.84 -4.89
N ALA A 255 -5.22 -2.13 -5.58
CA ALA A 255 -4.10 -2.88 -5.06
C ALA A 255 -3.32 -2.12 -3.98
N GLU A 256 -3.07 -0.81 -4.17
CA GLU A 256 -2.45 0.04 -3.13
C GLU A 256 -3.32 0.14 -1.87
N VAL A 257 -4.64 0.29 -2.02
CA VAL A 257 -5.58 0.31 -0.88
C VAL A 257 -5.54 -1.01 -0.13
N ALA A 258 -5.48 -2.11 -0.84
CA ALA A 258 -5.37 -3.44 -0.24
C ALA A 258 -4.02 -3.64 0.47
N GLY A 259 -2.90 -3.09 -0.06
CA GLY A 259 -1.56 -3.18 0.53
C GLY A 259 -1.33 -2.34 1.79
N THR A 260 -2.23 -1.42 2.14
CA THR A 260 -2.13 -0.61 3.38
C THR A 260 -2.70 -1.31 4.62
N VAL A 261 -3.36 -2.47 4.47
CA VAL A 261 -3.85 -3.29 5.59
C VAL A 261 -2.77 -4.30 5.96
N PRO A 262 -2.41 -4.46 7.25
CA PRO A 262 -1.48 -5.51 7.69
C PRO A 262 -1.95 -6.88 7.20
N ALA A 263 -1.05 -7.63 6.55
CA ALA A 263 -1.40 -8.83 5.81
C ALA A 263 -1.99 -9.96 6.67
N ARG A 264 -1.59 -10.06 7.94
CA ARG A 264 -1.95 -11.18 8.85
C ARG A 264 -3.08 -10.87 9.86
N ARG A 265 -3.84 -9.77 9.76
CA ARG A 265 -4.96 -9.49 10.68
C ARG A 265 -6.31 -9.50 9.97
N PRO A 266 -7.08 -10.61 10.03
CA PRO A 266 -8.48 -10.60 9.63
C PRO A 266 -9.28 -9.73 10.61
N GLY A 267 -10.01 -8.74 10.08
CA GLY A 267 -10.92 -7.89 10.86
C GLY A 267 -10.45 -6.47 11.17
N VAL A 268 -9.28 -6.05 10.74
CA VAL A 268 -8.87 -4.64 10.76
C VAL A 268 -9.59 -3.92 9.64
N SER A 269 -10.60 -3.13 9.98
CA SER A 269 -11.28 -2.26 9.01
C SER A 269 -10.27 -1.35 8.32
N PRO A 270 -10.40 -1.10 7.01
CA PRO A 270 -9.50 -0.21 6.28
C PRO A 270 -9.42 1.14 6.99
N VAL A 271 -8.22 1.71 6.98
CA VAL A 271 -7.86 2.95 7.64
C VAL A 271 -8.93 4.02 7.40
N ARG A 272 -9.64 4.40 8.47
CA ARG A 272 -10.63 5.48 8.43
C ARG A 272 -9.90 6.82 8.46
N GLY A 273 -10.19 7.69 7.50
CA GLY A 273 -9.80 9.08 7.57
C GLY A 273 -8.80 9.53 6.50
N THR A 274 -8.05 10.53 6.81
CA THR A 274 -7.18 11.37 5.96
C THR A 274 -6.11 10.65 5.12
N GLN A 275 -5.94 9.34 5.25
CA GLN A 275 -4.92 8.55 4.55
C GLN A 275 -5.40 7.86 3.27
N VAL A 276 -6.67 8.02 2.88
CA VAL A 276 -7.20 7.38 1.66
C VAL A 276 -6.55 7.94 0.39
N PHE A 277 -6.17 9.22 0.38
CA PHE A 277 -5.54 9.88 -0.78
C PHE A 277 -4.07 10.11 -0.48
N ARG A 278 -3.20 9.44 -1.23
CA ARG A 278 -1.76 9.55 -1.04
C ARG A 278 -1.16 10.80 -1.72
N PRO A 279 0.00 11.25 -1.28
CA PRO A 279 0.77 12.24 -2.02
C PRO A 279 1.08 11.76 -3.45
N LEU A 280 1.30 12.72 -4.34
CA LEU A 280 1.78 12.43 -5.69
C LEU A 280 3.21 11.87 -5.63
N GLU A 281 3.44 10.75 -6.32
CA GLU A 281 4.74 10.10 -6.44
C GLU A 281 5.31 10.21 -7.86
N MET A 282 6.60 9.90 -8.00
CA MET A 282 7.27 9.93 -9.32
C MET A 282 6.61 8.98 -10.32
N THR A 283 6.17 7.83 -9.85
CA THR A 283 5.52 6.79 -10.64
C THR A 283 4.23 7.28 -11.32
N ASP A 284 3.49 8.18 -10.66
CA ASP A 284 2.27 8.79 -11.24
C ASP A 284 2.58 9.67 -12.45
N LEU A 285 3.77 10.29 -12.47
CA LEU A 285 4.22 11.14 -13.58
C LEU A 285 4.79 10.36 -14.75
N LEU A 286 5.04 9.05 -14.58
CA LEU A 286 5.60 8.19 -15.61
C LEU A 286 4.55 7.38 -16.38
N GLY A 287 3.27 7.52 -16.04
CA GLY A 287 2.15 6.93 -16.77
C GLY A 287 2.12 5.42 -16.73
N GLN A 288 2.31 4.86 -15.56
CA GLN A 288 2.29 3.42 -15.38
C GLN A 288 0.90 2.83 -15.64
N ARG A 289 0.86 1.69 -16.31
CA ARG A 289 -0.37 0.96 -16.60
C ARG A 289 -0.82 0.19 -15.37
N ALA A 290 -2.13 0.10 -15.15
CA ALA A 290 -2.68 -0.85 -14.18
C ALA A 290 -2.32 -2.28 -14.61
N ILE A 291 -1.91 -3.10 -13.65
CA ILE A 291 -1.56 -4.50 -13.88
C ILE A 291 -2.71 -5.36 -13.39
N GLU A 292 -3.20 -6.21 -14.25
CA GLU A 292 -4.12 -7.28 -13.88
C GLU A 292 -3.28 -8.55 -13.63
N THR A 293 -3.27 -9.01 -12.39
CA THR A 293 -2.60 -10.26 -12.01
C THR A 293 -3.64 -11.36 -11.79
N ASP A 294 -3.27 -12.58 -12.16
CA ASP A 294 -4.07 -13.76 -11.83
C ASP A 294 -3.81 -14.17 -10.38
N ALA A 295 -4.67 -13.67 -9.50
CA ALA A 295 -4.57 -13.92 -8.07
C ALA A 295 -4.76 -15.42 -7.71
N GLU A 296 -5.53 -16.16 -8.49
CA GLU A 296 -5.75 -17.60 -8.27
C GLU A 296 -4.48 -18.39 -8.60
N ALA A 297 -3.84 -18.10 -9.75
CA ALA A 297 -2.58 -18.72 -10.12
C ALA A 297 -1.45 -18.41 -9.14
N ILE A 298 -1.42 -17.18 -8.59
CA ILE A 298 -0.44 -16.80 -7.57
C ILE A 298 -0.74 -17.52 -6.25
N ALA A 299 -1.99 -17.56 -5.80
CA ALA A 299 -2.40 -18.26 -4.59
C ALA A 299 -2.09 -19.76 -4.68
N ALA A 300 -2.29 -20.37 -5.85
CA ALA A 300 -2.06 -21.81 -6.06
C ALA A 300 -0.62 -22.26 -5.79
N TYR A 301 0.36 -21.35 -5.91
CA TYR A 301 1.75 -21.73 -5.64
C TYR A 301 2.34 -21.11 -4.36
N LEU A 302 1.64 -20.16 -3.70
CA LEU A 302 2.14 -19.51 -2.48
C LEU A 302 1.44 -19.96 -1.21
N THR A 303 0.13 -20.30 -1.29
CA THR A 303 -0.66 -20.61 -0.09
C THR A 303 -0.19 -21.92 0.54
N GLY A 304 0.10 -21.86 1.85
CA GLY A 304 0.57 -23.02 2.60
C GLY A 304 2.03 -23.43 2.33
N GLU A 305 2.78 -22.65 1.54
CA GLU A 305 4.18 -22.94 1.18
C GLU A 305 5.17 -22.24 2.13
N ARG A 306 6.37 -22.79 2.24
CA ARG A 306 7.48 -22.17 2.98
C ARG A 306 8.29 -21.31 2.03
N VAL A 307 8.13 -19.99 2.17
CA VAL A 307 8.71 -19.01 1.25
C VAL A 307 9.92 -18.34 1.91
N LEU A 308 11.04 -18.32 1.19
CA LEU A 308 12.25 -17.58 1.54
C LEU A 308 12.39 -16.37 0.63
N VAL A 309 12.58 -15.18 1.23
CA VAL A 309 12.89 -13.94 0.49
C VAL A 309 14.26 -13.45 0.95
N THR A 310 15.23 -13.42 0.06
CA THR A 310 16.55 -12.84 0.32
C THR A 310 16.58 -11.38 -0.15
N GLY A 311 17.37 -10.53 0.52
CA GLY A 311 17.31 -9.09 0.28
C GLY A 311 15.98 -8.48 0.71
N ALA A 312 15.37 -9.04 1.75
CA ALA A 312 14.05 -8.67 2.24
C ALA A 312 13.93 -7.20 2.66
N GLY A 313 15.01 -6.60 3.15
CA GLY A 313 15.08 -5.18 3.52
C GLY A 313 15.16 -4.21 2.34
N GLY A 314 15.44 -4.70 1.13
CA GLY A 314 15.52 -3.91 -0.10
C GLY A 314 14.17 -3.37 -0.56
N SER A 315 14.18 -2.46 -1.55
CA SER A 315 12.96 -1.84 -2.09
C SER A 315 11.97 -2.87 -2.62
N LEU A 316 12.43 -3.82 -3.45
CA LEU A 316 11.57 -4.87 -3.98
C LEU A 316 11.31 -5.99 -2.97
N GLY A 317 12.35 -6.45 -2.25
CA GLY A 317 12.24 -7.53 -1.27
C GLY A 317 11.20 -7.21 -0.18
N SER A 318 11.22 -5.98 0.35
CA SER A 318 10.25 -5.53 1.35
C SER A 318 8.80 -5.51 0.82
N ARG A 319 8.64 -5.20 -0.46
CA ARG A 319 7.32 -5.24 -1.09
C ARG A 319 6.87 -6.68 -1.35
N LEU A 320 7.78 -7.55 -1.83
CA LEU A 320 7.52 -8.98 -2.00
C LEU A 320 7.07 -9.63 -0.70
N CYS A 321 7.76 -9.38 0.43
CA CYS A 321 7.37 -9.91 1.72
C CYS A 321 5.93 -9.52 2.10
N ARG A 322 5.55 -8.25 1.91
CA ARG A 322 4.18 -7.77 2.19
C ARG A 322 3.12 -8.41 1.29
N GLU A 323 3.40 -8.53 0.00
CA GLU A 323 2.43 -9.11 -0.95
C GLU A 323 2.33 -10.63 -0.76
N ILE A 324 3.46 -11.35 -0.57
CA ILE A 324 3.49 -12.80 -0.32
C ILE A 324 2.72 -13.14 0.96
N ALA A 325 2.90 -12.37 2.04
CA ALA A 325 2.20 -12.59 3.30
C ALA A 325 0.67 -12.58 3.18
N ARG A 326 0.11 -11.93 2.16
CA ARG A 326 -1.33 -11.89 1.89
C ARG A 326 -1.89 -13.19 1.32
N TYR A 327 -1.03 -14.03 0.76
CA TYR A 327 -1.38 -15.35 0.25
C TYR A 327 -1.27 -16.45 1.30
N GLU A 328 -1.07 -16.07 2.59
CA GLU A 328 -1.03 -16.98 3.73
C GLU A 328 -0.07 -18.17 3.55
N PRO A 329 1.23 -17.91 3.30
CA PRO A 329 2.22 -18.98 3.27
C PRO A 329 2.30 -19.66 4.65
N GLU A 330 2.70 -20.95 4.70
CA GLU A 330 2.97 -21.66 5.95
C GLU A 330 4.03 -20.91 6.77
N ARG A 331 5.10 -20.46 6.09
CA ARG A 331 6.18 -19.67 6.68
C ARG A 331 6.74 -18.67 5.67
N LEU A 332 7.04 -17.45 6.12
CA LEU A 332 7.72 -16.44 5.32
C LEU A 332 9.04 -16.06 5.99
N THR A 333 10.15 -16.65 5.54
CA THR A 333 11.49 -16.34 6.05
C THR A 333 12.07 -15.14 5.29
N MET A 334 12.44 -14.10 6.04
CA MET A 334 12.97 -12.83 5.54
C MET A 334 14.44 -12.70 5.89
N VAL A 335 15.31 -12.65 4.87
CA VAL A 335 16.78 -12.59 5.06
C VAL A 335 17.33 -11.29 4.53
N ASP A 336 18.11 -10.58 5.33
CA ASP A 336 18.89 -9.41 4.94
C ASP A 336 20.09 -9.23 5.87
N ARG A 337 21.09 -8.47 5.43
CA ARG A 337 22.22 -8.07 6.25
C ARG A 337 21.99 -6.76 7.01
N ASP A 338 20.92 -6.02 6.71
CA ASP A 338 20.52 -4.77 7.38
C ASP A 338 19.41 -5.05 8.40
N GLU A 339 19.79 -5.11 9.68
CA GLU A 339 18.88 -5.31 10.80
C GLU A 339 17.71 -4.31 10.81
N SER A 340 18.01 -3.02 10.63
CA SER A 340 17.00 -1.97 10.64
C SER A 340 16.00 -2.13 9.50
N ALA A 341 16.46 -2.58 8.34
CA ALA A 341 15.61 -2.85 7.20
C ALA A 341 14.69 -4.06 7.46
N LEU A 342 15.23 -5.15 8.02
CA LEU A 342 14.47 -6.34 8.39
C LEU A 342 13.35 -6.02 9.39
N LEU A 343 13.65 -5.29 10.46
CA LEU A 343 12.66 -4.90 11.47
C LEU A 343 11.53 -4.03 10.87
N ARG A 344 11.87 -3.13 9.93
CA ARG A 344 10.85 -2.33 9.22
C ARG A 344 9.93 -3.21 8.37
N VAL A 345 10.47 -4.21 7.69
CA VAL A 345 9.68 -5.13 6.87
C VAL A 345 8.77 -5.97 7.75
N GLN A 346 9.30 -6.56 8.79
CA GLN A 346 8.54 -7.36 9.76
C GLN A 346 7.37 -6.54 10.33
N LEU A 347 7.62 -5.32 10.82
CA LEU A 347 6.56 -4.44 11.30
C LEU A 347 5.49 -4.16 10.23
N SER A 348 5.88 -4.07 8.96
CA SER A 348 4.95 -3.83 7.86
C SER A 348 4.12 -5.07 7.49
N VAL A 349 4.64 -6.28 7.74
CA VAL A 349 3.96 -7.56 7.49
C VAL A 349 3.02 -7.91 8.64
N ASP A 350 3.51 -7.85 9.87
CA ASP A 350 2.77 -8.34 11.05
C ASP A 350 1.98 -7.24 11.76
N GLY A 351 2.33 -5.96 11.54
CA GLY A 351 1.66 -4.81 12.14
C GLY A 351 2.05 -4.54 13.59
N GLU A 352 2.89 -5.39 14.20
CA GLU A 352 3.45 -5.26 15.55
C GLU A 352 4.92 -5.65 15.53
N PRO A 353 5.78 -4.99 16.33
CA PRO A 353 7.18 -5.37 16.42
C PRO A 353 7.34 -6.78 16.99
N ALA A 354 8.05 -7.65 16.31
CA ALA A 354 8.41 -8.98 16.76
C ALA A 354 9.88 -9.27 16.42
N PRO A 355 10.85 -8.64 17.13
CA PRO A 355 12.27 -8.77 16.80
C PRO A 355 12.80 -10.19 16.99
N ASP A 356 12.16 -10.98 17.86
CA ASP A 356 12.53 -12.38 18.13
C ASP A 356 11.79 -13.38 17.22
N SER A 357 11.16 -12.91 16.14
CA SER A 357 10.47 -13.78 15.20
C SER A 357 11.46 -14.73 14.51
N PRO A 358 11.20 -16.05 14.48
CA PRO A 358 12.02 -17.01 13.75
C PRO A 358 11.96 -16.81 12.22
N ASP A 359 11.07 -15.96 11.76
CA ASP A 359 10.94 -15.57 10.34
C ASP A 359 11.95 -14.49 9.92
N LEU A 360 12.63 -13.85 10.90
CA LEU A 360 13.68 -12.87 10.65
C LEU A 360 15.05 -13.54 10.74
N VAL A 361 15.80 -13.46 9.66
CA VAL A 361 17.19 -13.97 9.61
C VAL A 361 18.12 -12.85 9.22
N LEU A 362 18.92 -12.39 10.20
CA LEU A 362 19.98 -11.42 9.97
C LEU A 362 21.26 -12.15 9.57
N GLY A 363 21.74 -11.93 8.35
CA GLY A 363 22.96 -12.57 7.90
C GLY A 363 23.40 -12.16 6.51
N ASP A 364 24.64 -12.48 6.19
CA ASP A 364 25.25 -12.23 4.88
C ASP A 364 25.34 -13.54 4.08
N LEU A 365 24.65 -13.58 2.93
CA LEU A 365 24.64 -14.74 2.04
C LEU A 365 26.03 -15.15 1.52
N ARG A 366 27.02 -14.26 1.64
CA ARG A 366 28.41 -14.48 1.23
C ARG A 366 29.24 -15.19 2.31
N ALA A 367 28.70 -15.28 3.52
CA ALA A 367 29.42 -15.93 4.61
C ALA A 367 29.44 -17.45 4.39
N PRO A 368 30.61 -18.11 4.48
CA PRO A 368 30.72 -19.54 4.28
C PRO A 368 29.80 -20.35 5.22
N GLY A 369 29.03 -21.28 4.66
CA GLY A 369 28.11 -22.14 5.41
C GLY A 369 26.80 -21.48 5.84
N PHE A 370 26.63 -20.16 5.69
CA PHE A 370 25.41 -19.46 6.08
C PHE A 370 24.18 -19.94 5.29
N VAL A 371 24.32 -20.09 3.98
CA VAL A 371 23.24 -20.54 3.11
C VAL A 371 22.78 -21.97 3.48
N ASP A 372 23.69 -22.89 3.81
CA ASP A 372 23.34 -24.24 4.21
C ASP A 372 22.55 -24.24 5.52
N THR A 373 23.04 -23.50 6.55
CA THR A 373 22.32 -23.34 7.83
C THR A 373 20.93 -22.73 7.61
N LEU A 374 20.84 -21.68 6.78
CA LEU A 374 19.57 -21.04 6.45
C LEU A 374 18.57 -22.03 5.83
N PHE A 375 18.99 -22.86 4.90
CA PHE A 375 18.11 -23.85 4.26
C PHE A 375 17.78 -25.01 5.18
N GLU A 376 18.68 -25.40 6.05
CA GLU A 376 18.42 -26.41 7.08
C GLU A 376 17.31 -25.99 8.05
N GLU A 377 17.31 -24.73 8.48
CA GLU A 377 16.34 -24.16 9.42
C GLU A 377 15.02 -23.75 8.76
N ALA A 378 15.08 -23.07 7.62
CA ALA A 378 13.90 -22.54 6.95
C ALA A 378 13.17 -23.58 6.10
N ARG A 379 13.88 -24.61 5.56
CA ARG A 379 13.33 -25.64 4.66
C ARG A 379 12.42 -25.05 3.57
N PRO A 380 12.85 -24.05 2.81
CA PRO A 380 11.99 -23.37 1.88
C PRO A 380 11.56 -24.29 0.72
N THR A 381 10.31 -24.15 0.30
CA THR A 381 9.79 -24.76 -0.93
C THR A 381 9.82 -23.80 -2.10
N ILE A 382 9.84 -22.49 -1.79
CA ILE A 382 9.91 -21.40 -2.76
C ILE A 382 10.95 -20.36 -2.32
N VAL A 383 11.77 -19.91 -3.26
CA VAL A 383 12.79 -18.87 -3.01
C VAL A 383 12.60 -17.70 -3.96
N PHE A 384 12.49 -16.50 -3.41
CA PHE A 384 12.61 -15.24 -4.13
C PHE A 384 13.97 -14.62 -3.79
N HIS A 385 14.88 -14.63 -4.76
CA HIS A 385 16.21 -14.09 -4.60
C HIS A 385 16.26 -12.64 -5.10
N ALA A 386 16.07 -11.69 -4.17
CA ALA A 386 16.10 -10.25 -4.44
C ALA A 386 17.34 -9.56 -3.84
N ALA A 387 18.26 -10.33 -3.25
CA ALA A 387 19.54 -9.81 -2.78
C ALA A 387 20.49 -9.63 -3.96
N GLY A 388 20.99 -8.41 -4.16
CA GLY A 388 21.95 -8.09 -5.21
C GLY A 388 22.49 -6.67 -5.04
N LEU A 389 23.56 -6.35 -5.75
CA LEU A 389 24.07 -4.99 -5.81
C LEU A 389 23.19 -4.11 -6.68
N SER A 390 22.98 -2.86 -6.27
CA SER A 390 22.27 -1.87 -7.08
C SER A 390 23.24 -1.11 -8.01
N ARG A 391 22.75 -0.60 -9.16
CA ARG A 391 23.53 0.17 -10.14
C ARG A 391 24.18 1.46 -9.62
N LEU A 392 23.86 1.91 -8.42
CA LEU A 392 24.52 3.07 -7.81
C LEU A 392 25.80 2.70 -7.07
N ALA A 393 26.03 1.42 -6.80
CA ALA A 393 27.33 0.98 -6.34
C ALA A 393 28.33 1.11 -7.50
N PRO A 394 29.54 1.59 -7.27
CA PRO A 394 30.57 1.62 -8.28
C PRO A 394 31.12 0.20 -8.54
N ALA A 395 30.26 -0.71 -9.00
CA ALA A 395 30.59 -2.13 -9.18
C ALA A 395 31.81 -2.32 -10.10
N ASP A 396 31.95 -1.45 -11.10
CA ASP A 396 33.15 -1.42 -11.94
C ASP A 396 34.45 -1.14 -11.19
N ARG A 397 34.35 -0.45 -10.07
CA ARG A 397 35.48 -0.15 -9.20
C ARG A 397 35.77 -1.28 -8.20
N PHE A 398 34.75 -2.09 -7.89
CA PHE A 398 34.82 -3.18 -6.93
C PHE A 398 34.26 -4.47 -7.53
N PRO A 399 34.89 -5.05 -8.56
CA PRO A 399 34.38 -6.25 -9.24
C PRO A 399 34.25 -7.46 -8.32
N SER A 400 35.12 -7.57 -7.30
CA SER A 400 35.04 -8.62 -6.30
C SER A 400 33.74 -8.60 -5.51
N GLU A 401 33.22 -7.42 -5.17
CA GLU A 401 31.93 -7.30 -4.51
C GLU A 401 30.76 -7.75 -5.40
N ALA A 402 30.80 -7.42 -6.70
CA ALA A 402 29.79 -7.89 -7.65
C ALA A 402 29.86 -9.41 -7.84
N PHE A 403 31.05 -9.97 -7.92
CA PHE A 403 31.27 -11.40 -7.99
C PHE A 403 30.74 -12.14 -6.76
N LEU A 404 31.14 -11.73 -5.57
CA LEU A 404 30.71 -12.38 -4.32
C LEU A 404 29.19 -12.26 -4.08
N THR A 405 28.62 -11.08 -4.37
CA THR A 405 27.20 -10.83 -4.06
C THR A 405 26.26 -11.42 -5.11
N ASN A 406 26.54 -11.22 -6.42
CA ASN A 406 25.60 -11.61 -7.46
C ASN A 406 25.90 -13.00 -8.03
N VAL A 407 27.16 -13.44 -8.01
CA VAL A 407 27.53 -14.75 -8.60
C VAL A 407 27.63 -15.83 -7.52
N VAL A 408 28.50 -15.63 -6.51
CA VAL A 408 28.74 -16.66 -5.48
C VAL A 408 27.49 -16.89 -4.64
N ALA A 409 26.90 -15.84 -4.09
CA ALA A 409 25.70 -16.01 -3.26
C ALA A 409 24.51 -16.62 -4.05
N THR A 410 24.34 -16.25 -5.34
CA THR A 410 23.31 -16.88 -6.20
C THR A 410 23.63 -18.35 -6.44
N ARG A 411 24.87 -18.70 -6.73
CA ARG A 411 25.32 -20.10 -6.89
C ARG A 411 25.01 -20.93 -5.65
N ASP A 412 25.37 -20.44 -4.47
CA ASP A 412 25.19 -21.15 -3.20
C ASP A 412 23.71 -21.35 -2.90
N LEU A 413 22.89 -20.32 -3.11
CA LEU A 413 21.43 -20.44 -2.99
C LEU A 413 20.83 -21.45 -3.98
N LEU A 414 21.29 -21.47 -5.22
CA LEU A 414 20.83 -22.40 -6.24
C LEU A 414 21.21 -23.85 -5.90
N LEU A 415 22.44 -24.09 -5.44
CA LEU A 415 22.90 -25.41 -5.02
C LEU A 415 22.11 -25.90 -3.80
N ALA A 416 21.91 -25.05 -2.78
CA ALA A 416 21.09 -25.37 -1.63
C ALA A 416 19.62 -25.61 -2.04
N ALA A 417 19.05 -24.79 -2.92
CA ALA A 417 17.70 -24.97 -3.43
C ALA A 417 17.53 -26.33 -4.14
N SER A 418 18.55 -26.74 -4.90
CA SER A 418 18.56 -28.07 -5.52
C SER A 418 18.60 -29.20 -4.49
N ALA A 419 19.49 -29.10 -3.49
CA ALA A 419 19.70 -30.13 -2.46
C ALA A 419 18.48 -30.28 -1.53
N TYR A 420 17.84 -29.18 -1.16
CA TYR A 420 16.69 -29.16 -0.24
C TYR A 420 15.33 -29.29 -0.96
N GLY A 421 15.30 -29.54 -2.25
CA GLY A 421 14.08 -29.86 -2.99
C GLY A 421 13.14 -28.66 -3.24
N VAL A 422 13.69 -27.46 -3.39
CA VAL A 422 12.92 -26.25 -3.74
C VAL A 422 12.18 -26.49 -5.06
N SER A 423 10.90 -26.17 -5.07
CA SER A 423 10.03 -26.32 -6.24
C SER A 423 10.13 -25.11 -7.19
N ARG A 424 10.30 -23.90 -6.62
CA ARG A 424 10.39 -22.65 -7.39
C ARG A 424 11.52 -21.78 -6.88
N PHE A 425 12.38 -21.35 -7.79
CA PHE A 425 13.43 -20.36 -7.53
C PHE A 425 13.29 -19.19 -8.49
N ILE A 426 12.99 -18.01 -7.97
CA ILE A 426 12.79 -16.80 -8.75
C ILE A 426 13.98 -15.87 -8.52
N ASN A 427 14.89 -15.80 -9.50
CA ASN A 427 16.04 -14.91 -9.48
C ASN A 427 15.65 -13.54 -10.02
N ILE A 428 15.83 -12.49 -9.25
CA ILE A 428 15.60 -11.11 -9.68
C ILE A 428 16.82 -10.61 -10.43
N SER A 429 16.60 -10.19 -11.67
CA SER A 429 17.62 -9.69 -12.59
C SER A 429 17.23 -8.34 -13.16
N THR A 430 18.10 -7.73 -13.93
CA THR A 430 17.87 -6.41 -14.53
C THR A 430 17.92 -6.43 -16.05
N ASP A 431 17.51 -5.31 -16.66
CA ASP A 431 17.61 -5.05 -18.09
C ASP A 431 19.06 -5.13 -18.62
N GLY A 432 20.07 -4.83 -17.76
CA GLY A 432 21.47 -4.91 -18.11
C GLY A 432 21.98 -6.32 -18.43
N ALA A 433 21.41 -7.34 -17.80
CA ALA A 433 21.77 -8.73 -18.07
C ALA A 433 21.47 -9.18 -19.51
N ALA A 434 20.59 -8.46 -20.23
CA ALA A 434 20.28 -8.76 -21.64
C ALA A 434 21.47 -8.52 -22.58
N ARG A 435 22.23 -7.45 -22.32
CA ARG A 435 23.46 -7.06 -23.06
C ARG A 435 24.47 -6.53 -22.06
N PRO A 436 25.25 -7.40 -21.40
CA PRO A 436 26.16 -7.00 -20.34
C PRO A 436 27.28 -6.12 -20.89
N GLU A 437 27.40 -4.90 -20.38
CA GLU A 437 28.40 -3.91 -20.79
C GLU A 437 29.35 -3.54 -19.64
N ASP A 438 28.90 -3.62 -18.40
CA ASP A 438 29.67 -3.35 -17.20
C ASP A 438 29.78 -4.60 -16.30
N VAL A 439 30.55 -4.48 -15.23
CA VAL A 439 30.79 -5.58 -14.27
C VAL A 439 29.50 -6.06 -13.62
N LEU A 440 28.59 -5.14 -13.30
CA LEU A 440 27.31 -5.48 -12.68
C LEU A 440 26.45 -6.29 -13.64
N ASP A 441 26.28 -5.82 -14.86
CA ASP A 441 25.52 -6.49 -15.91
C ASP A 441 26.06 -7.90 -16.18
N CYS A 442 27.41 -8.03 -16.21
CA CYS A 442 28.08 -9.32 -16.37
C CYS A 442 27.78 -10.27 -15.20
N SER A 443 27.81 -9.77 -13.96
CA SER A 443 27.52 -10.60 -12.78
C SER A 443 26.07 -11.08 -12.75
N GLU A 444 25.11 -10.21 -13.09
CA GLU A 444 23.70 -10.55 -13.21
C GLU A 444 23.45 -11.55 -14.35
N ARG A 445 24.10 -11.37 -15.50
CA ARG A 445 24.02 -12.32 -16.62
C ARG A 445 24.53 -13.72 -16.24
N ILE A 446 25.60 -13.81 -15.46
CA ILE A 446 26.12 -15.09 -14.96
C ILE A 446 25.11 -15.72 -14.01
N ALA A 447 24.50 -14.96 -13.10
CA ALA A 447 23.46 -15.44 -12.20
C ALA A 447 22.24 -16.00 -12.96
N GLU A 448 21.79 -15.34 -14.04
CA GLU A 448 20.74 -15.87 -14.92
C GLU A 448 21.15 -17.19 -15.58
N ARG A 449 22.38 -17.27 -16.09
CA ARG A 449 22.89 -18.47 -16.76
C ARG A 449 23.02 -19.66 -15.81
N LEU A 450 23.41 -19.42 -14.54
CA LEU A 450 23.43 -20.43 -13.48
C LEU A 450 22.01 -20.90 -13.13
N THR A 451 21.07 -19.97 -13.02
CA THR A 451 19.65 -20.27 -12.77
C THR A 451 19.07 -21.14 -13.89
N SER A 452 19.34 -20.77 -15.16
CA SER A 452 18.93 -21.54 -16.33
C SER A 452 19.54 -22.97 -16.33
N ALA A 453 20.85 -23.07 -16.07
CA ALA A 453 21.55 -24.36 -16.06
C ALA A 453 20.98 -25.33 -15.01
N LEU A 454 20.76 -24.85 -13.80
CA LEU A 454 20.15 -25.68 -12.76
C LEU A 454 18.70 -26.02 -13.03
N GLY A 455 17.91 -25.07 -13.53
CA GLY A 455 16.52 -25.31 -13.89
C GLY A 455 16.38 -26.38 -14.98
N GLU A 456 17.21 -26.34 -16.00
CA GLU A 456 17.24 -27.36 -17.07
C GLU A 456 17.74 -28.72 -16.54
N HIS A 457 18.78 -28.72 -15.69
CA HIS A 457 19.33 -29.95 -15.11
C HIS A 457 18.33 -30.67 -14.18
N LEU A 458 17.61 -29.92 -13.35
CA LEU A 458 16.63 -30.48 -12.43
C LEU A 458 15.37 -30.96 -13.12
N GLY A 459 14.90 -30.24 -14.13
CA GLY A 459 13.72 -30.60 -14.93
C GLY A 459 12.44 -30.83 -14.12
N GLY A 460 11.52 -31.59 -14.68
CA GLY A 460 10.26 -31.97 -14.02
C GLY A 460 9.36 -30.75 -13.72
N ASP A 461 8.71 -30.76 -12.54
CA ASP A 461 7.82 -29.68 -12.10
C ASP A 461 8.53 -28.52 -11.42
N ARG A 462 9.84 -28.61 -11.24
CA ARG A 462 10.64 -27.54 -10.65
C ARG A 462 10.77 -26.36 -11.63
N ARG A 463 10.70 -25.14 -11.13
CA ARG A 463 10.77 -23.89 -11.89
C ARG A 463 11.85 -22.97 -11.35
N PHE A 464 12.98 -22.92 -12.03
CA PHE A 464 14.09 -22.04 -11.74
C PHE A 464 14.18 -21.02 -12.87
N ILE A 465 13.76 -19.78 -12.56
CA ILE A 465 13.54 -18.72 -13.55
C ILE A 465 14.24 -17.43 -13.13
N SER A 466 14.57 -16.62 -14.12
CA SER A 466 15.01 -15.24 -13.89
C SER A 466 13.93 -14.25 -14.34
N VAL A 467 13.82 -13.11 -13.65
CA VAL A 467 12.87 -12.04 -14.01
C VAL A 467 13.65 -10.75 -14.22
N ARG A 468 13.54 -10.16 -15.41
CA ARG A 468 14.21 -8.92 -15.81
C ARG A 468 13.25 -7.75 -15.76
N PHE A 469 13.69 -6.67 -15.15
CA PHE A 469 13.05 -5.37 -15.23
C PHE A 469 14.06 -4.24 -15.05
N GLY A 470 13.70 -3.00 -15.41
CA GLY A 470 14.56 -1.84 -15.28
C GLY A 470 14.57 -1.25 -13.88
N ALA A 471 14.90 0.03 -13.78
CA ALA A 471 15.04 0.69 -12.50
C ALA A 471 13.70 0.82 -11.76
N VAL A 472 13.66 0.37 -10.51
CA VAL A 472 12.52 0.54 -9.62
C VAL A 472 12.56 1.93 -9.01
N LEU A 473 11.54 2.75 -9.28
CA LEU A 473 11.34 4.04 -8.65
C LEU A 473 10.50 3.87 -7.37
N ASP A 474 11.20 3.78 -6.29
CA ASP A 474 10.67 3.75 -4.94
C ASP A 474 11.30 4.93 -4.16
N PRO A 475 10.57 5.59 -3.22
CA PRO A 475 11.15 6.66 -2.38
C PRO A 475 12.45 6.26 -1.67
N HIS A 476 12.61 4.96 -1.41
CA HIS A 476 13.80 4.39 -0.80
C HIS A 476 14.87 3.97 -1.81
N SER A 477 14.60 4.09 -3.12
CA SER A 477 15.60 3.74 -4.15
C SER A 477 16.84 4.64 -4.01
N PRO A 478 18.04 4.07 -4.21
CA PRO A 478 19.28 4.83 -4.05
C PRO A 478 19.35 6.09 -4.94
N LEU A 479 18.81 6.02 -6.16
CA LEU A 479 18.75 7.17 -7.08
C LEU A 479 17.93 8.32 -6.49
N LEU A 480 16.69 8.05 -6.08
CA LEU A 480 15.80 9.09 -5.55
C LEU A 480 16.29 9.63 -4.21
N ARG A 481 16.89 8.80 -3.37
CA ARG A 481 17.51 9.25 -2.11
C ARG A 481 18.70 10.17 -2.35
N ALA A 482 19.57 9.84 -3.31
CA ALA A 482 20.70 10.69 -3.68
C ALA A 482 20.22 12.05 -4.20
N LEU A 483 19.26 12.06 -5.13
CA LEU A 483 18.67 13.29 -5.66
C LEU A 483 17.97 14.10 -4.54
N ALA A 484 17.21 13.46 -3.65
CA ALA A 484 16.56 14.12 -2.52
C ALA A 484 17.59 14.81 -1.61
N SER A 485 18.63 14.08 -1.20
CA SER A 485 19.70 14.63 -0.37
C SER A 485 20.39 15.83 -0.99
N GLN A 486 20.59 15.82 -2.31
CA GLN A 486 21.21 16.93 -3.03
C GLN A 486 20.30 18.17 -3.05
N VAL A 487 19.05 18.01 -3.49
CA VAL A 487 18.12 19.16 -3.63
C VAL A 487 17.73 19.76 -2.28
N GLU A 488 17.57 18.95 -1.25
CA GLU A 488 17.28 19.40 0.12
C GLU A 488 18.43 20.21 0.75
N ARG A 489 19.66 19.95 0.32
CA ARG A 489 20.86 20.74 0.71
C ARG A 489 21.11 21.94 -0.19
N GLY A 490 20.24 22.22 -1.16
CA GLY A 490 20.45 23.29 -2.14
C GLY A 490 21.56 23.00 -3.16
N LEU A 491 22.00 21.75 -3.26
CA LEU A 491 23.00 21.31 -4.22
C LEU A 491 22.33 20.95 -5.55
N PRO A 492 23.06 21.06 -6.69
CA PRO A 492 22.55 20.59 -7.97
C PRO A 492 22.26 19.08 -7.94
N ALA A 493 21.16 18.68 -8.54
CA ALA A 493 20.85 17.28 -8.79
C ALA A 493 21.85 16.72 -9.82
N THR A 494 22.67 15.77 -9.40
CA THR A 494 23.76 15.24 -10.22
C THR A 494 23.32 13.99 -10.97
N ILE A 495 23.50 13.97 -12.29
CA ILE A 495 23.25 12.83 -13.17
C ILE A 495 24.52 12.45 -13.93
N MET A 496 24.60 11.21 -14.42
CA MET A 496 25.79 10.70 -15.11
C MET A 496 25.84 11.14 -16.59
N ASP A 497 24.74 11.00 -17.32
CA ASP A 497 24.60 11.46 -18.71
C ASP A 497 23.19 12.04 -18.93
N PRO A 498 23.07 13.30 -19.42
CA PRO A 498 21.76 13.91 -19.70
C PRO A 498 20.98 13.22 -20.84
N ARG A 499 21.67 12.46 -21.70
CA ARG A 499 21.05 11.71 -22.80
C ARG A 499 20.55 10.33 -22.36
N MET A 500 20.98 9.86 -21.19
CA MET A 500 20.60 8.55 -20.66
C MET A 500 19.09 8.40 -20.58
N ARG A 501 18.60 7.28 -21.09
CA ARG A 501 17.21 6.86 -20.98
C ARG A 501 17.16 5.53 -20.23
N ARG A 502 16.18 5.39 -19.33
CA ARG A 502 15.96 4.14 -18.58
C ARG A 502 14.48 3.78 -18.54
N PHE A 503 14.23 2.51 -18.46
CA PHE A 503 12.93 2.00 -18.10
C PHE A 503 12.75 2.10 -16.59
N PHE A 504 11.57 2.58 -16.17
CA PHE A 504 11.22 2.70 -14.77
C PHE A 504 9.92 1.97 -14.49
N THR A 505 9.83 1.40 -13.29
CA THR A 505 8.60 0.80 -12.78
C THR A 505 8.42 1.15 -11.30
N SER A 506 7.20 1.04 -10.76
CA SER A 506 7.01 1.12 -9.31
C SER A 506 7.41 -0.19 -8.64
N ALA A 507 7.78 -0.13 -7.36
CA ALA A 507 8.03 -1.34 -6.58
C ALA A 507 6.79 -2.25 -6.53
N GLU A 508 5.60 -1.66 -6.54
CA GLU A 508 4.34 -2.39 -6.57
C GLU A 508 4.14 -3.17 -7.87
N GLN A 509 4.30 -2.49 -9.01
CA GLN A 509 4.18 -3.14 -10.32
C GLN A 509 5.23 -4.22 -10.52
N ALA A 510 6.50 -3.94 -10.18
CA ALA A 510 7.56 -4.92 -10.26
C ALA A 510 7.24 -6.15 -9.41
N CYS A 511 6.76 -5.95 -8.19
CA CYS A 511 6.37 -7.03 -7.30
C CYS A 511 5.22 -7.89 -7.88
N GLN A 512 4.15 -7.26 -8.33
CA GLN A 512 3.00 -7.96 -8.92
C GLN A 512 3.40 -8.78 -10.14
N LEU A 513 4.23 -8.21 -11.03
CA LEU A 513 4.72 -8.92 -12.22
C LEU A 513 5.70 -10.04 -11.86
N VAL A 514 6.53 -9.88 -10.83
CA VAL A 514 7.41 -10.95 -10.33
C VAL A 514 6.60 -12.12 -9.78
N LEU A 515 5.54 -11.84 -9.00
CA LEU A 515 4.66 -12.89 -8.50
C LEU A 515 3.93 -13.60 -9.63
N GLN A 516 3.43 -12.85 -10.62
CA GLN A 516 2.79 -13.43 -11.80
C GLN A 516 3.78 -14.27 -12.63
N ALA A 517 5.01 -13.79 -12.79
CA ALA A 517 6.08 -14.51 -13.47
C ALA A 517 6.40 -15.83 -12.76
N GLY A 518 6.40 -15.84 -11.44
CA GLY A 518 6.56 -17.05 -10.62
C GLY A 518 5.47 -18.10 -10.86
N ALA A 519 4.25 -17.68 -11.18
CA ALA A 519 3.16 -18.60 -11.51
C ALA A 519 3.33 -19.26 -12.89
N MET A 520 3.88 -18.53 -13.88
CA MET A 520 3.87 -18.95 -15.30
C MET A 520 5.23 -19.27 -15.90
N GLY A 521 6.34 -19.04 -15.18
CA GLY A 521 7.69 -19.18 -15.71
C GLY A 521 8.08 -20.61 -16.10
N LEU A 522 8.98 -20.71 -17.09
CA LEU A 522 9.55 -21.95 -17.59
C LEU A 522 11.07 -21.95 -17.40
N ASN A 523 11.65 -23.12 -17.14
CA ASN A 523 13.10 -23.31 -17.05
C ASN A 523 13.81 -22.87 -18.33
N GLY A 524 15.05 -22.41 -18.24
CA GLY A 524 15.84 -21.93 -19.37
C GLY A 524 15.38 -20.58 -19.95
N LYS A 525 14.42 -19.91 -19.30
CA LYS A 525 13.87 -18.64 -19.75
C LYS A 525 14.08 -17.53 -18.70
N ALA A 526 14.34 -16.32 -19.18
CA ALA A 526 14.15 -15.11 -18.40
C ALA A 526 12.84 -14.45 -18.82
N LEU A 527 12.03 -14.11 -17.83
CA LEU A 527 10.81 -13.35 -18.02
C LEU A 527 11.13 -11.87 -17.99
N VAL A 528 10.63 -11.13 -18.96
CA VAL A 528 10.92 -9.72 -19.17
C VAL A 528 9.65 -8.93 -18.97
N LEU A 529 9.69 -7.98 -18.04
CA LEU A 529 8.54 -7.16 -17.70
C LEU A 529 8.45 -5.94 -18.62
N ASP A 530 7.27 -5.72 -19.23
CA ASP A 530 7.01 -4.53 -20.05
C ASP A 530 6.76 -3.32 -19.12
N MET A 531 7.69 -2.39 -19.13
CA MET A 531 7.65 -1.15 -18.36
C MET A 531 7.24 0.07 -19.21
N GLY A 532 6.74 -0.16 -20.41
CA GLY A 532 6.33 0.88 -21.34
C GLY A 532 7.50 1.55 -22.07
N ARG A 533 7.59 2.87 -22.02
CA ARG A 533 8.63 3.64 -22.75
C ARG A 533 9.79 4.05 -21.84
N PRO A 534 11.04 4.06 -22.36
CA PRO A 534 12.18 4.54 -21.58
C PRO A 534 12.11 6.06 -21.39
N HIS A 535 12.36 6.53 -20.17
CA HIS A 535 12.34 7.93 -19.78
C HIS A 535 13.75 8.50 -19.71
N ASN A 536 13.90 9.78 -20.12
CA ASN A 536 15.16 10.49 -19.99
C ASN A 536 15.44 10.82 -18.52
N ILE A 537 16.67 10.49 -18.05
CA ILE A 537 17.04 10.62 -16.63
C ILE A 537 17.07 12.08 -16.16
N GLU A 538 17.44 13.02 -17.02
CA GLU A 538 17.43 14.44 -16.70
C GLU A 538 16.00 14.94 -16.46
N GLN A 539 15.06 14.53 -17.29
CA GLN A 539 13.65 14.86 -17.10
C GLN A 539 13.10 14.26 -15.81
N VAL A 540 13.50 13.03 -15.48
CA VAL A 540 13.13 12.36 -14.21
C VAL A 540 13.68 13.14 -13.02
N ALA A 541 14.97 13.53 -13.06
CA ALA A 541 15.58 14.32 -11.99
C ALA A 541 14.93 15.70 -11.80
N ARG A 542 14.61 16.40 -12.90
CA ARG A 542 13.89 17.69 -12.86
C ARG A 542 12.49 17.54 -12.27
N ARG A 543 11.72 16.55 -12.74
CA ARG A 543 10.38 16.25 -12.21
C ARG A 543 10.42 15.88 -10.73
N PHE A 544 11.43 15.12 -10.32
CA PHE A 544 11.61 14.75 -8.93
C PHE A 544 11.92 15.97 -8.04
N ALA A 545 12.82 16.84 -8.48
CA ALA A 545 13.14 18.07 -7.76
C ALA A 545 11.89 18.96 -7.60
N ASP A 546 11.12 19.12 -8.69
CA ASP A 546 9.84 19.83 -8.67
C ASP A 546 8.83 19.17 -7.70
N LEU A 547 8.72 17.83 -7.70
CA LEU A 547 7.90 17.06 -6.75
C LEU A 547 8.25 17.37 -5.29
N ARG A 548 9.53 17.53 -4.99
CA ARG A 548 10.03 17.83 -3.64
C ARG A 548 9.92 19.29 -3.25
N GLY A 549 9.42 20.14 -4.14
CA GLY A 549 9.25 21.59 -3.90
C GLY A 549 10.47 22.43 -4.26
N TYR A 550 11.37 21.91 -5.08
CA TYR A 550 12.59 22.60 -5.57
C TYR A 550 12.57 22.77 -7.09
N PRO A 551 11.62 23.53 -7.67
CA PRO A 551 11.48 23.67 -9.13
C PRO A 551 12.69 24.35 -9.79
N GLU A 552 13.43 25.17 -9.03
CA GLU A 552 14.64 25.88 -9.49
C GLU A 552 15.92 25.06 -9.33
N ALA A 553 15.83 23.80 -8.87
CA ALA A 553 17.00 22.97 -8.69
C ALA A 553 17.72 22.73 -10.04
N ARG A 554 19.01 23.01 -10.07
CA ARG A 554 19.83 22.77 -11.26
C ARG A 554 20.12 21.28 -11.37
N VAL A 555 20.01 20.75 -12.60
CA VAL A 555 20.49 19.40 -12.91
C VAL A 555 21.84 19.56 -13.59
N THR A 556 22.86 18.88 -13.09
CA THR A 556 24.23 18.95 -13.60
C THR A 556 24.78 17.56 -13.91
N CYS A 557 25.68 17.52 -14.89
CA CYS A 557 26.42 16.34 -15.27
C CYS A 557 27.92 16.67 -15.16
N PRO A 558 28.55 16.43 -14.00
CA PRO A 558 29.94 16.84 -13.79
C PRO A 558 30.94 15.99 -14.60
N ARG A 559 30.54 14.81 -15.02
CA ARG A 559 31.40 13.91 -15.80
C ARG A 559 30.52 13.12 -16.76
N THR A 560 30.66 13.35 -18.04
CA THR A 560 29.96 12.56 -19.05
C THR A 560 30.64 11.20 -19.13
N VAL A 561 29.99 10.18 -18.58
CA VAL A 561 30.33 8.78 -18.85
C VAL A 561 29.43 8.36 -20.00
N PRO A 562 29.98 7.95 -21.16
CA PRO A 562 29.16 7.43 -22.24
C PRO A 562 28.46 6.16 -21.74
N GLU A 563 27.23 6.27 -21.32
CA GLU A 563 26.39 5.12 -21.04
C GLU A 563 25.48 4.90 -22.24
N ARG A 564 25.54 3.72 -22.83
CA ARG A 564 24.65 3.34 -23.93
C ARG A 564 23.25 3.12 -23.39
N VAL A 565 22.28 3.58 -24.15
CA VAL A 565 20.87 3.38 -23.85
C VAL A 565 20.52 1.92 -24.10
N PRO A 566 19.98 1.18 -23.15
CA PRO A 566 19.39 -0.11 -23.44
C PRO A 566 18.22 0.10 -24.41
N GLU A 567 18.37 -0.29 -25.66
CA GLU A 567 17.28 -0.14 -26.63
C GLU A 567 16.11 -1.07 -26.35
N HIS A 568 16.38 -2.21 -25.69
CA HIS A 568 15.35 -3.20 -25.31
C HIS A 568 15.76 -3.94 -24.03
N VAL A 569 14.83 -4.07 -23.10
CA VAL A 569 14.97 -4.90 -21.89
C VAL A 569 15.05 -6.40 -22.23
N ALA A 570 14.58 -6.79 -23.40
CA ALA A 570 14.40 -8.16 -23.81
C ALA A 570 15.60 -8.80 -24.52
N GLY A 571 16.49 -8.00 -25.12
CA GLY A 571 17.46 -8.54 -26.08
C GLY A 571 16.82 -8.85 -27.45
N ALA A 572 17.53 -9.59 -28.33
CA ALA A 572 17.19 -9.70 -29.73
C ALA A 572 15.99 -10.64 -30.08
N ALA A 573 15.56 -11.51 -29.17
CA ALA A 573 14.44 -12.44 -29.39
C ALA A 573 13.60 -12.58 -28.13
N CYS A 574 12.42 -11.97 -28.14
CA CYS A 574 11.45 -12.05 -27.05
C CYS A 574 10.14 -12.65 -27.57
N GLU A 575 9.66 -13.68 -26.89
CA GLU A 575 8.39 -14.33 -27.16
C GLU A 575 7.34 -13.77 -26.20
N GLN A 576 6.18 -13.39 -26.71
CA GLN A 576 5.07 -12.96 -25.88
C GLN A 576 4.53 -14.14 -25.09
N THR A 577 4.25 -13.93 -23.80
CA THR A 577 3.56 -14.92 -22.97
C THR A 577 2.04 -14.72 -23.00
N LEU A 578 1.31 -15.51 -22.26
CA LEU A 578 -0.15 -15.31 -22.08
C LEU A 578 -0.48 -14.00 -21.35
N HIS A 579 0.45 -13.46 -20.57
CA HIS A 579 0.26 -12.20 -19.89
C HIS A 579 0.72 -11.03 -20.77
N PRO A 580 -0.11 -9.98 -20.97
CA PRO A 580 0.18 -8.92 -21.95
C PRO A 580 1.41 -8.06 -21.59
N LEU A 581 1.82 -8.04 -20.33
CA LEU A 581 2.97 -7.26 -19.83
C LEU A 581 4.19 -8.12 -19.50
N ILE A 582 4.18 -9.40 -19.81
CA ILE A 582 5.30 -10.32 -19.57
C ILE A 582 5.66 -11.02 -20.88
N SER A 583 6.90 -10.83 -21.30
CA SER A 583 7.50 -11.59 -22.39
C SER A 583 8.55 -12.54 -21.83
N GLN A 584 9.03 -13.47 -22.63
CA GLN A 584 10.09 -14.40 -22.25
C GLN A 584 11.19 -14.45 -23.30
N THR A 585 12.43 -14.67 -22.84
CA THR A 585 13.59 -14.86 -23.71
C THR A 585 14.40 -16.05 -23.24
N ALA A 586 15.02 -16.79 -24.16
CA ALA A 586 15.90 -17.88 -23.79
C ALA A 586 17.18 -17.36 -23.13
N VAL A 587 17.60 -18.03 -22.07
CA VAL A 587 18.89 -17.76 -21.40
C VAL A 587 19.79 -18.98 -21.62
N PRO A 588 20.86 -18.87 -22.42
CA PRO A 588 21.79 -19.96 -22.59
C PRO A 588 22.36 -20.42 -21.24
N PRO A 589 22.24 -21.70 -20.87
CA PRO A 589 22.70 -22.20 -19.60
C PRO A 589 24.22 -22.04 -19.45
N ALA A 590 24.67 -21.82 -18.22
CA ALA A 590 26.09 -21.89 -17.93
C ALA A 590 26.56 -23.36 -18.01
N PRO A 591 27.73 -23.66 -18.59
CA PRO A 591 28.27 -24.99 -18.50
C PRO A 591 28.57 -25.35 -17.04
N MET A 592 28.36 -26.61 -16.64
CA MET A 592 28.57 -27.03 -15.25
C MET A 592 30.01 -26.84 -14.77
N SER A 593 30.99 -26.77 -15.68
CA SER A 593 32.38 -26.43 -15.36
C SER A 593 32.57 -25.00 -14.79
N VAL A 594 31.57 -24.12 -14.96
CA VAL A 594 31.58 -22.78 -14.36
C VAL A 594 31.52 -22.86 -12.85
N LEU A 595 30.87 -23.86 -12.27
CA LEU A 595 30.78 -24.02 -10.80
C LEU A 595 32.15 -24.19 -10.19
N GLY A 596 32.99 -25.08 -10.73
CA GLY A 596 34.38 -25.24 -10.26
C GLY A 596 35.22 -24.00 -10.47
N ALA A 597 35.06 -23.31 -11.61
CA ALA A 597 35.77 -22.06 -11.86
C ALA A 597 35.36 -20.93 -10.90
N ILE A 598 34.11 -20.92 -10.42
CA ILE A 598 33.65 -19.99 -9.37
C ILE A 598 34.31 -20.33 -8.03
N ASP A 599 34.43 -21.63 -7.68
CA ASP A 599 35.11 -22.06 -6.44
C ASP A 599 36.58 -21.64 -6.44
N ASP A 600 37.28 -21.93 -7.53
CA ASP A 600 38.67 -21.54 -7.69
C ASP A 600 38.86 -20.02 -7.57
N LEU A 601 38.01 -19.24 -8.24
CA LEU A 601 38.08 -17.78 -8.19
C LEU A 601 37.74 -17.26 -6.79
N CYS A 602 36.75 -17.85 -6.10
CA CYS A 602 36.32 -17.46 -4.77
C CYS A 602 37.47 -17.59 -3.76
N GLU A 603 38.22 -18.71 -3.77
CA GLU A 603 39.40 -18.88 -2.93
C GLU A 603 40.44 -17.80 -3.15
N HIS A 604 40.64 -17.38 -4.40
CA HIS A 604 41.63 -16.37 -4.74
C HIS A 604 41.17 -14.95 -4.41
N VAL A 605 39.87 -14.65 -4.55
CA VAL A 605 39.28 -13.35 -4.16
C VAL A 605 39.41 -13.13 -2.66
N TYR A 606 39.22 -14.16 -1.84
CA TYR A 606 39.47 -14.07 -0.39
C TYR A 606 40.96 -13.93 -0.03
N ARG A 607 41.89 -14.16 -0.97
CA ARG A 607 43.33 -13.99 -0.83
C ARG A 607 43.89 -12.76 -1.56
N ASP A 608 43.07 -11.70 -1.73
CA ASP A 608 43.46 -10.44 -2.36
C ASP A 608 43.80 -10.51 -3.86
N LEU A 609 43.04 -11.28 -4.65
CA LEU A 609 43.21 -11.27 -6.09
C LEU A 609 42.94 -9.87 -6.67
N PRO A 610 43.76 -9.40 -7.64
CA PRO A 610 43.53 -8.09 -8.25
C PRO A 610 42.16 -7.98 -8.94
N ASP A 611 41.44 -6.91 -8.67
CA ASP A 611 40.11 -6.61 -9.23
C ASP A 611 40.04 -6.67 -10.77
N ALA A 612 41.15 -6.37 -11.45
CA ALA A 612 41.25 -6.47 -12.89
C ALA A 612 41.08 -7.91 -13.42
N VAL A 613 41.57 -8.92 -12.66
CA VAL A 613 41.39 -10.34 -13.02
C VAL A 613 39.95 -10.77 -12.84
N VAL A 614 39.30 -10.38 -11.71
CA VAL A 614 37.89 -10.65 -11.44
C VAL A 614 37.02 -10.01 -12.51
N ARG A 615 37.25 -8.75 -12.86
CA ARG A 615 36.57 -8.06 -13.97
C ARG A 615 36.67 -8.83 -15.28
N ARG A 616 37.88 -9.22 -15.66
CA ARG A 616 38.12 -9.94 -16.90
C ARG A 616 37.38 -11.30 -16.92
N TRP A 617 37.39 -12.01 -15.80
CA TRP A 617 36.68 -13.27 -15.65
C TRP A 617 35.18 -13.09 -15.80
N LEU A 618 34.59 -12.08 -15.13
CA LEU A 618 33.17 -11.75 -15.23
C LEU A 618 32.75 -11.47 -16.68
N VAL A 619 33.49 -10.62 -17.39
CA VAL A 619 33.21 -10.27 -18.79
C VAL A 619 33.30 -11.50 -19.70
N LEU A 620 34.35 -12.29 -19.59
CA LEU A 620 34.52 -13.49 -20.41
C LEU A 620 33.41 -14.53 -20.14
N THR A 621 33.06 -14.76 -18.89
CA THR A 621 32.05 -15.75 -18.51
C THR A 621 30.64 -15.30 -18.90
N ALA A 622 30.32 -14.02 -18.79
CA ALA A 622 29.01 -13.48 -19.18
C ALA A 622 28.78 -13.56 -20.70
N THR A 623 29.83 -13.30 -21.50
CA THR A 623 29.73 -13.16 -22.97
C THR A 623 30.03 -14.45 -23.73
N ALA A 624 30.69 -15.44 -23.12
CA ALA A 624 31.08 -16.67 -23.81
C ALA A 624 29.90 -17.55 -24.20
N PRO A 625 29.73 -17.90 -25.47
CA PRO A 625 28.74 -18.89 -25.90
C PRO A 625 29.20 -20.30 -25.50
N GLY A 626 28.66 -20.81 -24.39
CA GLY A 626 28.77 -22.24 -24.03
C GLY A 626 30.09 -22.75 -23.43
N HIS A 627 31.14 -21.94 -23.26
CA HIS A 627 32.39 -22.37 -22.65
C HIS A 627 32.79 -21.37 -21.53
N ALA A 628 33.04 -21.89 -20.31
CA ALA A 628 33.76 -21.13 -19.30
C ALA A 628 35.24 -21.05 -19.65
N PRO A 629 35.96 -20.00 -19.26
CA PRO A 629 37.43 -20.02 -19.31
C PRO A 629 37.93 -21.21 -18.47
N ARG A 630 38.61 -22.15 -19.10
CA ARG A 630 39.14 -23.38 -18.47
C ARG A 630 40.28 -23.12 -17.51
N SER A 631 40.79 -21.90 -17.45
CA SER A 631 41.83 -21.46 -16.56
C SER A 631 41.66 -19.99 -16.20
N MET A 632 42.16 -19.60 -15.05
CA MET A 632 42.20 -18.18 -14.67
C MET A 632 42.88 -17.36 -15.76
N PRO A 633 42.33 -16.20 -16.15
CA PRO A 633 43.04 -15.28 -17.03
C PRO A 633 44.31 -14.83 -16.31
N SER A 634 45.48 -14.98 -16.97
CA SER A 634 46.72 -14.49 -16.44
C SER A 634 46.65 -13.00 -16.12
N ALA A 635 47.28 -12.56 -15.05
CA ALA A 635 47.35 -11.17 -14.59
C ALA A 635 48.20 -10.24 -15.51
N ALA A 636 48.35 -10.59 -16.80
CA ALA A 636 49.12 -9.79 -17.77
C ALA A 636 48.30 -8.60 -18.30
#